data_4843cfaef57e74046bbca33e2bf93a89
#
_entry.id   4843cfaef57e74046bbca33e2bf93a89
#
_cell.length_a   1.000
_cell.length_b   1.000
_cell.length_c   1.000
_cell.angle_alpha   90.00
_cell.angle_beta   90.00
_cell.angle_gamma   90.00
#
_symmetry.space_group_name_H-M   'P 1'
#
loop_
_entity.id
_entity.type
_entity.pdbx_description
1 polymer ?
#
loop_
_entity_poly.entity_id
_entity_poly.type
_entity_poly.pdbx_seq_one_letter_code
_entity_poly.pdbx_strand_id
1 'polypeptide(L)'
;MAKLVVEVLDASNLMPKDGHGSASPFVEVEFEEQHHRTSTKHKDLNPYWDEKLVFNIKNPKDLPNKAIDVQVYNDSKQGHKNFLGKVRISGMFVPHSEQESMGQRYPLEKRGPFSHVKGDIALKIYTAHGGGGDRFEEVLNHDAGNVEDHHHHHHPKHKESAPPPLKEINTDEFFYKESHDRSKKKNREKEVRTFYSIPGGGGGPPPPPAERPPVFEKRGDFAKAGGAPAATVMQMQFPGQKPEYGVVETRPPLAARMGYWGRDKTASTYDLVEQMNFLYISVVKAKDLPVMDISGSLDPYVEVKVGNYKGVTKHLEKNQSPVWNAVFAFSKETLQSNLIEVTVKDKDFVKDDFVGKVVFDVAEVPQRVPPDSPLAPQWYKLANKNGEKRPDHGEIMLAVWMGTQADESFPEAWHSDAHNVSQHSLASTRSKVYFSPKLYYLRVHIMAAQDLVPSDRGRMPDPYVKVQHGHQIRATRPSSMKHINPEWNEELMFVASEPFDEYIFISVEDRVGPGKDENIGVVIIPVREVPQRIETSKLPEPRWHALQKPSKAEEEGEKKKEVKFASRILLRVCIDAAYHVLDESTHFSSDLQPSSKHLRKPCIGILEVGILSARNLLPMKGKDNRLTDAYCVAKYGNKWVRTRTLLDTLHPRWNEQYTWEVHDPCTVITIGVFDNCHINGKDDARDQRIGKVRIRLSTLETERIYTHSYPLLVLAPSGLRKHGELHLALRFTCTAWMNMMAQYSRPLLPKMHYVQPISVRHIDWLRHQAMQIVAARLIRAEPPLRREVVEYMLDVDYHMFSLRRSKANFFRIMSLLSGISYVYRWFDGICYWKNPLTTILVHVLFLILVCYPELILPTIFLYLFVIGLWNYRLRSRVPPHMDARLSQAENTHSDELDEEFDTFPTSRPSDIVRMRYDRLKSVAGRVQTVIGDLATQGERALSILGWRDPRATAIFIIFSLIWAVFLYVTPFQVVAVLIGLYILRHPRFRSKLPSVPVNFFKRLPARSDSLL
;
A
#
# COMPACT_ATOMS: atom_id res chain seq x y z
N MET A 1 -47.58 20.92 -6.68
CA MET A 1 -47.35 19.55 -7.27
C MET A 1 -45.88 19.21 -7.09
N ALA A 2 -45.59 17.98 -6.71
CA ALA A 2 -44.18 17.54 -6.63
C ALA A 2 -43.62 17.35 -8.04
N LYS A 3 -42.42 17.84 -8.27
CA LYS A 3 -41.73 17.72 -9.56
C LYS A 3 -40.45 16.89 -9.34
N LEU A 4 -40.15 15.99 -10.29
CA LEU A 4 -38.86 15.33 -10.39
C LEU A 4 -37.96 16.13 -11.32
N VAL A 5 -36.79 16.48 -10.88
CA VAL A 5 -35.75 17.18 -11.65
C VAL A 5 -34.62 16.26 -11.93
N VAL A 6 -34.27 16.10 -13.21
CA VAL A 6 -33.12 15.36 -13.68
C VAL A 6 -32.18 16.32 -14.37
N GLU A 7 -31.07 16.65 -13.74
CA GLU A 7 -30.01 17.47 -14.33
C GLU A 7 -29.01 16.53 -15.02
N VAL A 8 -28.88 16.68 -16.32
CA VAL A 8 -27.91 15.96 -17.15
C VAL A 8 -26.66 16.81 -17.24
N LEU A 9 -25.61 16.43 -16.53
CA LEU A 9 -24.38 17.23 -16.43
C LEU A 9 -23.46 16.97 -17.63
N ASP A 10 -22.90 15.81 -17.70
CA ASP A 10 -21.94 15.42 -18.73
C ASP A 10 -21.99 13.92 -18.98
N ALA A 11 -21.35 13.48 -20.09
CA ALA A 11 -20.98 12.08 -20.29
C ALA A 11 -19.54 11.99 -20.73
N SER A 12 -18.90 10.86 -20.46
CA SER A 12 -17.52 10.67 -20.84
C SER A 12 -17.27 9.34 -21.54
N ASN A 13 -16.27 9.35 -22.42
CA ASN A 13 -15.74 8.17 -23.10
C ASN A 13 -16.81 7.40 -23.88
N LEU A 14 -17.74 8.12 -24.50
CA LEU A 14 -18.80 7.54 -25.33
C LEU A 14 -18.23 6.78 -26.53
N MET A 15 -18.96 5.76 -26.97
CA MET A 15 -18.53 4.98 -28.12
C MET A 15 -18.70 5.78 -29.41
N PRO A 16 -17.66 5.94 -30.25
CA PRO A 16 -17.81 6.58 -31.56
C PRO A 16 -18.73 5.75 -32.46
N LYS A 17 -19.71 6.41 -33.08
CA LYS A 17 -20.67 5.80 -33.99
C LYS A 17 -20.66 6.47 -35.37
N ASP A 18 -20.00 7.60 -35.50
CA ASP A 18 -19.81 8.24 -36.80
C ASP A 18 -18.58 7.66 -37.48
N GLY A 19 -18.59 7.56 -38.80
CA GLY A 19 -17.51 6.95 -39.59
C GLY A 19 -16.14 7.63 -39.47
N HIS A 20 -16.07 8.76 -38.76
CA HIS A 20 -14.85 9.54 -38.49
C HIS A 20 -14.35 9.42 -37.06
N GLY A 21 -14.85 8.46 -36.27
CA GLY A 21 -14.39 8.23 -34.92
C GLY A 21 -14.98 9.22 -33.89
N SER A 22 -16.10 9.89 -34.20
CA SER A 22 -16.84 10.80 -33.33
C SER A 22 -18.26 10.28 -33.07
N ALA A 23 -19.00 10.99 -32.24
CA ALA A 23 -20.43 10.82 -32.02
C ALA A 23 -21.10 12.19 -31.80
N SER A 24 -22.37 12.31 -32.14
CA SER A 24 -23.15 13.51 -31.86
C SER A 24 -24.24 13.16 -30.82
N PRO A 25 -23.88 13.08 -29.53
CA PRO A 25 -24.77 12.54 -28.50
C PRO A 25 -25.82 13.52 -28.03
N PHE A 26 -26.98 12.97 -27.65
CA PHE A 26 -28.01 13.60 -26.85
C PHE A 26 -28.63 12.58 -25.90
N VAL A 27 -29.26 13.07 -24.84
CA VAL A 27 -29.83 12.23 -23.78
C VAL A 27 -31.36 12.34 -23.83
N GLU A 28 -32.05 11.21 -23.83
CA GLU A 28 -33.50 11.11 -23.61
C GLU A 28 -33.77 10.55 -22.21
N VAL A 29 -34.63 11.21 -21.48
CA VAL A 29 -35.06 10.77 -20.14
C VAL A 29 -36.57 10.51 -20.19
N GLU A 30 -36.94 9.32 -19.73
CA GLU A 30 -38.32 8.85 -19.68
C GLU A 30 -38.75 8.61 -18.23
N PHE A 31 -39.84 9.22 -17.81
CA PHE A 31 -40.45 9.02 -16.51
C PHE A 31 -42.01 9.17 -16.62
N GLU A 32 -42.75 8.13 -16.21
CA GLU A 32 -44.25 8.13 -16.19
C GLU A 32 -44.91 8.63 -17.49
N GLU A 33 -44.52 8.09 -18.63
CA GLU A 33 -45.01 8.50 -19.96
C GLU A 33 -44.58 9.92 -20.41
N GLN A 34 -43.77 10.62 -19.62
CA GLN A 34 -43.15 11.88 -19.99
C GLN A 34 -41.78 11.65 -20.58
N HIS A 35 -41.49 12.26 -21.73
CA HIS A 35 -40.22 12.16 -22.42
C HIS A 35 -39.62 13.53 -22.63
N HIS A 36 -38.42 13.73 -22.13
CA HIS A 36 -37.63 14.93 -22.36
C HIS A 36 -36.29 14.60 -22.94
N ARG A 37 -35.75 15.47 -23.78
CA ARG A 37 -34.42 15.29 -24.36
C ARG A 37 -33.58 16.54 -24.19
N THR A 38 -32.24 16.32 -24.13
CA THR A 38 -31.25 17.40 -24.13
C THR A 38 -30.94 17.88 -25.54
N SER A 39 -30.22 18.98 -25.66
CA SER A 39 -29.60 19.43 -26.90
C SER A 39 -28.58 18.40 -27.42
N THR A 40 -28.40 18.35 -28.74
CA THR A 40 -27.39 17.48 -29.36
C THR A 40 -26.02 18.16 -29.35
N LYS A 41 -25.01 17.50 -28.82
CA LYS A 41 -23.61 17.98 -28.89
C LYS A 41 -22.91 17.33 -30.08
N HIS A 42 -22.47 18.15 -31.03
CA HIS A 42 -21.94 17.65 -32.29
C HIS A 42 -20.47 17.22 -32.19
N LYS A 43 -20.18 16.00 -32.68
CA LYS A 43 -18.84 15.42 -32.79
C LYS A 43 -18.05 15.38 -31.48
N ASP A 44 -18.72 15.14 -30.36
CA ASP A 44 -18.12 15.10 -29.05
C ASP A 44 -18.33 13.72 -28.38
N LEU A 45 -17.27 13.10 -27.90
CA LEU A 45 -17.29 11.85 -27.15
C LEU A 45 -17.34 12.07 -25.62
N ASN A 46 -17.16 13.31 -25.18
CA ASN A 46 -17.24 13.73 -23.79
C ASN A 46 -18.14 14.97 -23.64
N PRO A 47 -19.41 14.87 -24.04
CA PRO A 47 -20.32 16.02 -24.11
C PRO A 47 -20.64 16.56 -22.71
N TYR A 48 -20.76 17.88 -22.64
CA TYR A 48 -21.23 18.61 -21.47
C TYR A 48 -22.54 19.29 -21.80
N TRP A 49 -23.64 18.97 -21.08
CA TRP A 49 -24.96 19.53 -21.31
C TRP A 49 -25.30 20.56 -20.24
N ASP A 50 -25.26 20.23 -18.95
CA ASP A 50 -25.73 21.03 -17.82
C ASP A 50 -27.20 21.46 -17.98
N GLU A 51 -28.04 20.53 -18.40
CA GLU A 51 -29.46 20.80 -18.70
C GLU A 51 -30.37 20.15 -17.68
N LYS A 52 -31.39 20.92 -17.22
CA LYS A 52 -32.38 20.46 -16.24
C LYS A 52 -33.64 19.99 -16.96
N LEU A 53 -34.00 18.74 -16.84
CA LEU A 53 -35.23 18.15 -17.34
C LEU A 53 -36.22 17.97 -16.17
N VAL A 54 -37.43 18.54 -16.29
CA VAL A 54 -38.40 18.57 -15.19
C VAL A 54 -39.63 17.73 -15.55
N PHE A 55 -39.96 16.79 -14.68
CA PHE A 55 -41.09 15.88 -14.82
C PHE A 55 -42.11 16.11 -13.72
N ASN A 56 -43.40 15.99 -14.04
CA ASN A 56 -44.48 16.10 -13.07
C ASN A 56 -44.75 14.73 -12.44
N ILE A 57 -44.72 14.64 -11.12
CA ILE A 57 -45.02 13.41 -10.38
C ILE A 57 -46.52 13.35 -10.12
N LYS A 58 -47.21 12.31 -10.64
CA LYS A 58 -48.66 12.14 -10.44
C LYS A 58 -48.98 11.84 -8.97
N ASN A 59 -48.19 10.94 -8.34
CA ASN A 59 -48.34 10.59 -6.92
C ASN A 59 -46.95 10.46 -6.25
N PRO A 60 -46.54 11.34 -5.34
CA PRO A 60 -45.25 11.34 -4.70
C PRO A 60 -44.98 10.05 -3.88
N LYS A 61 -46.03 9.40 -3.38
CA LYS A 61 -45.90 8.16 -2.57
C LYS A 61 -45.49 6.95 -3.41
N ASP A 62 -45.73 6.98 -4.71
CA ASP A 62 -45.40 5.87 -5.62
C ASP A 62 -44.00 5.99 -6.22
N LEU A 63 -43.32 7.10 -6.02
CA LEU A 63 -41.98 7.38 -6.57
C LEU A 63 -40.97 6.27 -6.25
N PRO A 64 -40.89 5.70 -5.03
CA PRO A 64 -39.94 4.62 -4.73
C PRO A 64 -40.11 3.37 -5.59
N ASN A 65 -41.32 3.12 -6.09
CA ASN A 65 -41.65 1.96 -6.92
C ASN A 65 -41.48 2.20 -8.43
N LYS A 66 -41.08 3.41 -8.82
CA LYS A 66 -40.92 3.81 -10.23
C LYS A 66 -39.49 3.86 -10.64
N ALA A 67 -39.23 3.71 -11.93
CA ALA A 67 -37.91 3.81 -12.50
C ALA A 67 -37.81 5.02 -13.43
N ILE A 68 -36.66 5.64 -13.44
CA ILE A 68 -36.28 6.72 -14.37
C ILE A 68 -35.34 6.07 -15.39
N ASP A 69 -35.73 6.06 -16.64
CA ASP A 69 -34.94 5.50 -17.74
C ASP A 69 -34.21 6.64 -18.47
N VAL A 70 -32.89 6.64 -18.42
CA VAL A 70 -32.02 7.60 -19.10
C VAL A 70 -31.32 6.89 -20.25
N GLN A 71 -31.48 7.37 -21.47
CA GLN A 71 -30.92 6.75 -22.67
C GLN A 71 -30.07 7.76 -23.44
N VAL A 72 -28.89 7.36 -23.86
CA VAL A 72 -27.96 8.19 -24.65
C VAL A 72 -28.00 7.69 -26.09
N TYR A 73 -28.21 8.60 -27.03
CA TYR A 73 -28.26 8.33 -28.44
C TYR A 73 -27.28 9.20 -29.23
N ASN A 74 -26.82 8.68 -30.37
CA ASN A 74 -26.10 9.43 -31.38
C ASN A 74 -27.08 9.94 -32.44
N ASP A 75 -27.08 11.23 -32.71
CA ASP A 75 -27.87 11.85 -33.78
C ASP A 75 -27.12 11.68 -35.12
N SER A 76 -27.71 10.90 -36.03
CA SER A 76 -27.14 10.65 -37.35
C SER A 76 -27.76 11.60 -38.39
N LYS A 77 -26.95 12.14 -39.30
CA LYS A 77 -27.41 13.02 -40.41
C LYS A 77 -28.51 12.43 -41.28
N GLN A 78 -28.82 11.14 -41.13
CA GLN A 78 -29.89 10.43 -41.86
C GLN A 78 -31.16 10.24 -41.02
N GLY A 79 -31.32 10.94 -39.89
CA GLY A 79 -32.52 10.84 -39.06
C GLY A 79 -32.66 9.58 -38.20
N HIS A 80 -31.66 8.69 -38.22
CA HIS A 80 -31.66 7.48 -37.41
C HIS A 80 -30.93 7.71 -36.08
N LYS A 81 -31.60 7.41 -34.95
CA LYS A 81 -31.00 7.45 -33.61
C LYS A 81 -30.22 6.17 -33.38
N ASN A 82 -28.91 6.28 -33.22
CA ASN A 82 -28.05 5.14 -32.87
C ASN A 82 -27.85 5.07 -31.37
N PHE A 83 -28.16 3.95 -30.75
CA PHE A 83 -28.07 3.74 -29.33
C PHE A 83 -26.61 3.72 -28.85
N LEU A 84 -26.26 4.57 -27.84
CA LEU A 84 -24.96 4.64 -27.22
C LEU A 84 -24.92 3.97 -25.83
N GLY A 85 -26.04 3.99 -25.10
CA GLY A 85 -26.15 3.35 -23.80
C GLY A 85 -27.37 3.78 -23.02
N LYS A 86 -27.69 3.11 -21.93
CA LYS A 86 -28.81 3.45 -21.04
C LYS A 86 -28.40 3.33 -19.57
N VAL A 87 -29.11 4.03 -18.72
CA VAL A 87 -29.07 3.92 -17.26
C VAL A 87 -30.49 3.83 -16.74
N ARG A 88 -30.76 2.93 -15.82
CA ARG A 88 -32.06 2.81 -15.14
C ARG A 88 -31.89 3.06 -13.66
N ILE A 89 -32.55 4.08 -13.15
CA ILE A 89 -32.45 4.55 -11.77
C ILE A 89 -33.77 4.32 -11.07
N SER A 90 -33.75 3.68 -9.93
CA SER A 90 -34.96 3.50 -9.11
C SER A 90 -35.28 4.79 -8.36
N GLY A 91 -36.55 5.19 -8.38
CA GLY A 91 -37.03 6.33 -7.62
C GLY A 91 -36.86 6.24 -6.11
N MET A 92 -36.54 5.07 -5.59
CA MET A 92 -36.19 4.83 -4.18
C MET A 92 -34.90 5.56 -3.76
N PHE A 93 -34.00 5.85 -4.70
CA PHE A 93 -32.72 6.51 -4.45
C PHE A 93 -32.72 8.00 -4.76
N VAL A 94 -33.89 8.57 -5.05
CA VAL A 94 -34.03 9.99 -5.39
C VAL A 94 -34.16 10.83 -4.11
N PRO A 95 -33.23 11.76 -3.82
CA PRO A 95 -33.31 12.66 -2.69
C PRO A 95 -34.51 13.59 -2.74
N HIS A 96 -34.97 14.02 -1.57
CA HIS A 96 -36.16 14.90 -1.46
C HIS A 96 -35.85 16.40 -1.62
N SER A 97 -34.58 16.78 -1.74
CA SER A 97 -34.17 18.16 -1.94
C SER A 97 -32.95 18.29 -2.85
N GLU A 98 -32.78 19.42 -3.49
CA GLU A 98 -31.62 19.75 -4.32
C GLU A 98 -30.32 19.76 -3.49
N GLN A 99 -30.40 20.17 -2.23
CA GLN A 99 -29.23 20.23 -1.33
C GLN A 99 -28.68 18.86 -0.91
N GLU A 100 -29.54 17.84 -0.91
CA GLU A 100 -29.17 16.45 -0.60
C GLU A 100 -28.69 15.69 -1.82
N SER A 101 -28.91 16.22 -3.02
CA SER A 101 -28.58 15.57 -4.27
C SER A 101 -27.17 15.97 -4.71
N MET A 102 -26.30 14.97 -4.87
CA MET A 102 -24.98 15.11 -5.49
C MET A 102 -24.99 14.57 -6.91
N GLY A 103 -24.27 15.23 -7.83
CA GLY A 103 -24.03 14.69 -9.15
C GLY A 103 -23.36 13.30 -9.05
N GLN A 104 -24.01 12.28 -9.58
CA GLN A 104 -23.53 10.90 -9.52
C GLN A 104 -23.26 10.38 -10.93
N ARG A 105 -22.16 9.65 -11.09
CA ARG A 105 -21.74 9.09 -12.37
C ARG A 105 -22.19 7.65 -12.51
N TYR A 106 -22.87 7.35 -13.60
CA TYR A 106 -23.43 6.03 -13.90
C TYR A 106 -22.79 5.44 -15.15
N PRO A 107 -22.28 4.19 -15.09
CA PRO A 107 -21.82 3.49 -16.28
C PRO A 107 -22.97 3.16 -17.21
N LEU A 108 -22.79 3.39 -18.50
CA LEU A 108 -23.80 3.10 -19.52
C LEU A 108 -23.98 1.60 -19.74
N GLU A 109 -25.19 1.13 -19.68
CA GLU A 109 -25.57 -0.27 -19.85
C GLU A 109 -25.96 -0.59 -21.32
N LYS A 110 -25.76 -1.85 -21.69
CA LYS A 110 -26.10 -2.40 -22.99
C LYS A 110 -27.59 -2.70 -23.10
N ARG A 111 -28.16 -2.52 -24.29
CA ARG A 111 -29.57 -2.89 -24.57
C ARG A 111 -29.73 -4.40 -24.83
N GLY A 112 -28.66 -5.08 -25.27
CA GLY A 112 -28.69 -6.51 -25.58
C GLY A 112 -27.28 -7.11 -25.66
N PRO A 113 -27.14 -8.45 -25.78
CA PRO A 113 -25.85 -9.13 -25.68
C PRO A 113 -24.87 -8.75 -26.81
N PHE A 114 -25.36 -8.27 -27.95
CA PHE A 114 -24.56 -7.89 -29.12
C PHE A 114 -24.31 -6.37 -29.22
N SER A 115 -24.83 -5.55 -28.31
CA SER A 115 -24.60 -4.11 -28.34
C SER A 115 -23.26 -3.76 -27.66
N HIS A 116 -22.39 -3.05 -28.38
CA HIS A 116 -21.16 -2.49 -27.82
C HIS A 116 -21.46 -1.10 -27.27
N VAL A 117 -21.30 -0.95 -25.95
CA VAL A 117 -21.52 0.30 -25.22
C VAL A 117 -20.27 0.60 -24.41
N LYS A 118 -19.88 1.87 -24.38
CA LYS A 118 -18.75 2.38 -23.64
C LYS A 118 -19.07 3.76 -23.12
N GLY A 119 -18.53 4.12 -21.94
CA GLY A 119 -18.68 5.43 -21.33
C GLY A 119 -19.60 5.43 -20.12
N ASP A 120 -19.72 6.58 -19.54
CA ASP A 120 -20.54 6.89 -18.37
C ASP A 120 -21.24 8.25 -18.52
N ILE A 121 -22.27 8.48 -17.72
CA ILE A 121 -23.06 9.72 -17.71
C ILE A 121 -23.17 10.24 -16.27
N ALA A 122 -22.99 11.52 -16.06
CA ALA A 122 -23.18 12.20 -14.79
C ALA A 122 -24.57 12.83 -14.73
N LEU A 123 -25.31 12.46 -13.71
CA LEU A 123 -26.68 12.90 -13.46
C LEU A 123 -26.83 13.40 -12.03
N LYS A 124 -27.63 14.43 -11.82
CA LYS A 124 -28.08 14.90 -10.52
C LYS A 124 -29.60 14.86 -10.50
N ILE A 125 -30.18 14.08 -9.58
CA ILE A 125 -31.63 13.79 -9.57
C ILE A 125 -32.18 14.12 -8.19
N TYR A 126 -33.30 14.86 -8.14
CA TYR A 126 -33.95 15.21 -6.89
C TYR A 126 -35.43 15.55 -7.10
N THR A 127 -36.21 15.63 -6.01
CA THR A 127 -37.58 16.09 -6.04
C THR A 127 -37.68 17.53 -5.53
N ALA A 128 -38.44 18.36 -6.25
CA ALA A 128 -38.75 19.75 -5.85
C ALA A 128 -40.21 19.86 -5.45
N HIS A 129 -40.48 20.41 -4.27
CA HIS A 129 -41.85 20.73 -3.83
C HIS A 129 -42.15 22.19 -4.19
N GLY A 130 -43.15 22.40 -5.01
CA GLY A 130 -43.64 23.75 -5.34
C GLY A 130 -44.36 24.40 -4.16
N GLY A 131 -43.61 25.18 -3.37
CA GLY A 131 -44.15 26.15 -2.41
C GLY A 131 -44.11 27.54 -3.05
N GLY A 132 -45.22 28.24 -3.03
CA GLY A 132 -45.62 29.42 -3.81
C GLY A 132 -44.59 30.54 -3.97
N GLY A 133 -44.61 31.09 -5.19
CA GLY A 133 -44.14 32.43 -5.50
C GLY A 133 -42.69 32.60 -5.88
N ASP A 134 -42.36 32.34 -7.14
CA ASP A 134 -41.67 33.35 -7.94
C ASP A 134 -41.59 32.91 -9.41
N ARG A 135 -41.73 33.91 -10.26
CA ARG A 135 -41.86 33.83 -11.73
C ARG A 135 -40.68 33.06 -12.34
N PHE A 136 -40.96 31.97 -12.98
CA PHE A 136 -40.11 31.45 -14.07
C PHE A 136 -40.76 31.84 -15.40
N GLU A 137 -40.12 32.75 -16.11
CA GLU A 137 -40.44 33.05 -17.51
C GLU A 137 -40.19 31.81 -18.37
N GLU A 138 -41.21 31.40 -19.08
CA GLU A 138 -41.15 30.55 -20.27
C GLU A 138 -40.27 31.22 -21.32
N VAL A 139 -39.16 30.60 -21.68
CA VAL A 139 -38.51 30.86 -22.98
C VAL A 139 -38.92 29.73 -23.90
N LEU A 140 -40.00 29.95 -24.61
CA LEU A 140 -40.42 29.21 -25.79
C LEU A 140 -39.58 29.64 -27.00
N ASN A 141 -39.10 28.65 -27.71
CA ASN A 141 -38.74 28.59 -29.12
C ASN A 141 -38.82 29.87 -29.95
N HIS A 142 -37.75 30.21 -30.64
CA HIS A 142 -37.85 30.65 -32.01
C HIS A 142 -36.70 30.15 -32.87
N ASP A 143 -37.13 29.70 -34.06
CA ASP A 143 -36.41 29.11 -35.18
C ASP A 143 -35.42 30.04 -35.88
N ALA A 144 -34.45 29.35 -36.45
CA ALA A 144 -33.89 29.56 -37.79
C ALA A 144 -33.34 30.90 -38.24
N GLY A 145 -32.12 30.88 -38.66
CA GLY A 145 -31.54 31.90 -39.54
C GLY A 145 -30.09 31.62 -39.85
N ASN A 146 -29.86 31.06 -41.03
CA ASN A 146 -28.60 30.95 -41.75
C ASN A 146 -27.73 32.22 -41.67
N VAL A 147 -26.42 32.06 -41.61
CA VAL A 147 -25.52 32.71 -42.59
C VAL A 147 -24.11 32.11 -42.50
N GLU A 148 -23.52 31.95 -43.68
CA GLU A 148 -22.37 31.28 -44.20
C GLU A 148 -21.00 31.76 -43.69
N ASP A 149 -20.03 30.81 -43.74
CA ASP A 149 -18.66 30.91 -44.13
C ASP A 149 -17.84 32.19 -43.95
N HIS A 150 -16.67 31.99 -43.26
CA HIS A 150 -15.38 32.22 -43.94
C HIS A 150 -14.21 31.63 -43.14
N HIS A 151 -13.43 30.85 -43.89
CA HIS A 151 -12.12 30.33 -43.54
C HIS A 151 -11.13 31.43 -43.12
N HIS A 152 -10.30 31.15 -42.10
CA HIS A 152 -8.84 31.32 -42.28
C HIS A 152 -8.06 30.58 -41.18
N HIS A 153 -7.17 29.72 -41.65
CA HIS A 153 -6.14 29.07 -40.89
C HIS A 153 -5.09 30.07 -40.41
N HIS A 154 -4.79 30.12 -39.11
CA HIS A 154 -3.46 30.42 -38.64
C HIS A 154 -3.20 29.73 -37.29
N HIS A 155 -2.24 28.83 -37.30
CA HIS A 155 -1.60 28.32 -36.11
C HIS A 155 -0.71 29.38 -35.47
N PRO A 156 -0.86 29.73 -34.20
CA PRO A 156 0.21 30.39 -33.48
C PRO A 156 1.00 29.37 -32.68
N LYS A 157 2.31 29.44 -32.86
CA LYS A 157 3.30 28.80 -32.00
C LYS A 157 3.16 29.40 -30.58
N HIS A 158 2.77 28.60 -29.61
CA HIS A 158 2.85 28.99 -28.21
C HIS A 158 4.32 29.10 -27.78
N LYS A 159 4.77 30.31 -27.53
CA LYS A 159 5.90 30.58 -26.65
C LYS A 159 5.41 30.38 -25.23
N GLU A 160 6.06 29.50 -24.46
CA GLU A 160 5.89 29.39 -23.02
C GLU A 160 6.18 30.77 -22.38
N SER A 161 5.13 31.44 -21.95
CA SER A 161 5.25 32.62 -21.10
C SER A 161 5.06 32.17 -19.65
N ALA A 162 6.00 32.53 -18.79
CA ALA A 162 5.85 32.40 -17.35
C ALA A 162 4.53 33.07 -16.91
N PRO A 163 3.82 32.49 -15.94
CA PRO A 163 2.59 33.08 -15.45
C PRO A 163 2.87 34.49 -14.91
N PRO A 164 1.95 35.44 -15.13
CA PRO A 164 2.12 36.82 -14.65
C PRO A 164 2.23 36.82 -13.10
N PRO A 165 3.00 37.75 -12.54
CA PRO A 165 3.07 37.94 -11.09
C PRO A 165 1.71 38.30 -10.52
N LEU A 166 1.45 37.80 -9.31
CA LEU A 166 0.28 38.20 -8.55
C LEU A 166 0.23 39.71 -8.38
N LYS A 167 -0.94 40.28 -8.61
CA LYS A 167 -1.16 41.71 -8.33
C LYS A 167 -1.22 41.91 -6.83
N GLU A 168 -0.47 42.84 -6.35
CA GLU A 168 -0.54 43.31 -4.97
C GLU A 168 -1.80 44.21 -4.80
N ILE A 169 -2.50 43.99 -3.70
CA ILE A 169 -3.71 44.76 -3.39
C ILE A 169 -3.34 46.03 -2.63
N ASN A 170 -3.87 47.19 -3.03
CA ASN A 170 -3.77 48.41 -2.24
C ASN A 170 -4.51 48.23 -0.94
N THR A 171 -3.80 48.32 0.17
CA THR A 171 -4.34 48.11 1.51
C THR A 171 -5.31 49.16 1.97
N ASP A 172 -5.35 50.36 1.35
CA ASP A 172 -6.15 51.50 1.80
C ASP A 172 -7.66 51.31 1.56
N GLU A 173 -8.07 50.59 0.54
CA GLU A 173 -9.50 50.32 0.28
C GLU A 173 -10.12 49.29 1.23
N PHE A 174 -9.33 48.42 1.82
CA PHE A 174 -9.85 47.36 2.69
C PHE A 174 -10.00 47.76 4.15
N PHE A 175 -9.18 48.71 4.64
CA PHE A 175 -9.35 49.19 6.03
C PHE A 175 -10.61 50.01 6.27
N TYR A 176 -11.16 50.68 5.25
CA TYR A 176 -12.41 51.43 5.37
C TYR A 176 -13.67 50.55 5.42
N LYS A 177 -13.65 49.35 4.87
CA LYS A 177 -14.79 48.42 4.94
C LYS A 177 -14.85 47.61 6.25
N GLU A 178 -13.72 47.32 6.86
CA GLU A 178 -13.69 46.60 8.15
C GLU A 178 -14.07 47.47 9.36
N SER A 179 -13.92 48.79 9.26
CA SER A 179 -14.27 49.69 10.38
C SER A 179 -15.76 49.94 10.55
N HIS A 180 -16.59 49.72 9.50
CA HIS A 180 -18.05 49.92 9.59
C HIS A 180 -18.83 48.71 10.10
N ASP A 181 -18.28 47.51 10.07
CA ASP A 181 -18.97 46.30 10.53
C ASP A 181 -18.68 45.94 11.99
N ARG A 182 -17.73 46.67 12.64
CA ARG A 182 -17.34 46.42 14.06
C ARG A 182 -18.28 47.02 15.10
N SER A 183 -19.31 47.78 14.70
CA SER A 183 -20.15 48.48 15.70
C SER A 183 -21.37 47.71 16.21
N LYS A 184 -21.63 46.47 15.78
CA LYS A 184 -22.80 45.68 16.23
C LYS A 184 -22.58 44.19 16.41
N LYS A 185 -21.45 43.71 16.96
CA LYS A 185 -21.41 42.35 17.56
C LYS A 185 -20.51 42.31 18.78
N LYS A 186 -21.16 42.20 19.94
CA LYS A 186 -20.57 41.94 21.23
C LYS A 186 -19.67 40.69 21.19
N ASN A 187 -18.43 40.89 21.67
CA ASN A 187 -17.51 39.95 22.29
C ASN A 187 -17.78 38.44 22.08
N ARG A 188 -17.13 37.89 21.10
CA ARG A 188 -16.45 36.62 21.20
C ARG A 188 -15.06 36.86 20.64
N GLU A 189 -14.07 36.97 21.51
CA GLU A 189 -12.66 36.89 21.14
C GLU A 189 -12.47 35.57 20.41
N LYS A 190 -12.30 35.63 19.09
CA LYS A 190 -11.88 34.48 18.33
C LYS A 190 -10.39 34.34 18.58
N GLU A 191 -10.02 33.38 19.43
CA GLU A 191 -8.64 32.98 19.63
C GLU A 191 -8.01 32.64 18.28
N VAL A 192 -7.05 33.42 17.86
CA VAL A 192 -6.25 33.16 16.67
C VAL A 192 -5.26 32.06 17.04
N ARG A 193 -5.45 30.88 16.48
CA ARG A 193 -4.59 29.74 16.76
C ARG A 193 -3.29 29.87 15.98
N THR A 194 -2.17 29.80 16.69
CA THR A 194 -0.82 29.95 16.13
C THR A 194 -0.18 28.58 15.93
N PHE A 195 0.36 28.33 14.75
CA PHE A 195 1.03 27.08 14.39
C PHE A 195 2.39 27.40 13.78
N TYR A 196 3.31 26.50 13.98
CA TYR A 196 4.68 26.62 13.51
C TYR A 196 4.92 25.71 12.32
N SER A 197 5.54 26.24 11.27
CA SER A 197 6.02 25.43 10.16
C SER A 197 7.38 24.86 10.46
N ILE A 198 7.69 23.74 9.85
CA ILE A 198 9.03 23.17 9.87
C ILE A 198 9.73 23.69 8.62
N PRO A 199 10.92 24.31 8.71
CA PRO A 199 11.66 24.70 7.53
C PRO A 199 12.01 23.49 6.69
N GLY A 200 11.81 23.56 5.39
CA GLY A 200 12.27 22.55 4.45
C GLY A 200 13.79 22.44 4.50
N GLY A 201 14.28 21.31 4.94
CA GLY A 201 15.63 20.81 4.85
C GLY A 201 16.77 21.82 5.04
N GLY A 202 17.13 22.09 6.26
CA GLY A 202 18.32 22.92 6.51
C GLY A 202 18.76 22.86 7.97
N GLY A 203 19.70 21.99 8.27
CA GLY A 203 20.64 22.18 9.36
C GLY A 203 20.08 22.13 10.78
N GLY A 204 19.92 20.92 11.29
CA GLY A 204 20.21 20.70 12.70
C GLY A 204 21.71 20.92 12.94
N PRO A 205 22.16 21.24 14.19
CA PRO A 205 23.58 21.32 14.49
C PRO A 205 24.24 20.02 14.02
N PRO A 206 25.42 20.09 13.38
CA PRO A 206 26.05 18.91 12.84
C PRO A 206 26.33 17.95 13.98
N PRO A 207 25.96 16.67 13.88
CA PRO A 207 26.51 15.65 14.75
C PRO A 207 28.04 15.64 14.54
N PRO A 208 28.83 15.28 15.54
CA PRO A 208 30.29 15.20 15.39
C PRO A 208 30.61 14.31 14.19
N PRO A 209 31.69 14.57 13.46
CA PRO A 209 31.96 13.98 12.17
C PRO A 209 32.10 12.46 12.30
N ALA A 210 31.04 11.76 11.90
CA ALA A 210 31.16 10.36 11.56
C ALA A 210 31.71 10.33 10.14
N GLU A 211 32.80 9.61 9.94
CA GLU A 211 33.48 9.42 8.67
C GLU A 211 32.45 9.05 7.57
N ARG A 212 32.49 9.78 6.48
CA ARG A 212 31.66 9.53 5.30
C ARG A 212 31.96 8.14 4.75
N PRO A 213 30.99 7.28 4.51
CA PRO A 213 31.23 6.09 3.70
C PRO A 213 31.66 6.53 2.29
N PRO A 214 32.58 5.81 1.64
CA PRO A 214 33.08 6.17 0.33
C PRO A 214 31.95 6.21 -0.70
N VAL A 215 31.87 7.31 -1.42
CA VAL A 215 31.02 7.49 -2.58
C VAL A 215 31.48 6.50 -3.64
N PHE A 216 30.71 5.45 -3.89
CA PHE A 216 30.92 4.61 -5.07
C PHE A 216 30.49 5.40 -6.30
N GLU A 217 31.45 5.94 -7.02
CA GLU A 217 31.25 6.37 -8.40
C GLU A 217 30.72 5.19 -9.22
N LYS A 218 29.49 5.32 -9.69
CA LYS A 218 28.96 4.45 -10.74
C LYS A 218 29.63 4.81 -12.06
N ARG A 219 30.74 4.17 -12.37
CA ARG A 219 31.18 4.03 -13.75
C ARG A 219 30.15 3.19 -14.50
N GLY A 220 29.43 3.84 -15.40
CA GLY A 220 28.50 3.17 -16.28
C GLY A 220 29.26 2.49 -17.42
N ASP A 221 29.34 1.18 -17.37
CA ASP A 221 29.61 0.39 -18.58
C ASP A 221 28.25 -0.02 -19.16
N PHE A 222 27.80 0.72 -20.17
CA PHE A 222 26.72 0.31 -21.05
C PHE A 222 27.23 -0.74 -22.02
N ALA A 223 27.08 -2.01 -21.71
CA ALA A 223 27.12 -3.07 -22.69
C ALA A 223 25.76 -3.14 -23.39
N LYS A 224 25.78 -2.93 -24.70
CA LYS A 224 24.62 -3.08 -25.59
C LYS A 224 24.09 -4.52 -25.50
N ALA A 225 22.91 -4.68 -24.96
CA ALA A 225 22.02 -5.81 -25.26
C ALA A 225 20.60 -5.23 -25.36
N GLY A 226 20.00 -5.39 -26.54
CA GLY A 226 18.66 -4.91 -26.85
C GLY A 226 17.60 -5.62 -26.03
N GLY A 227 17.16 -4.98 -24.95
CA GLY A 227 16.00 -5.31 -24.19
C GLY A 227 15.29 -4.00 -23.90
N ALA A 228 13.97 -3.98 -23.99
CA ALA A 228 13.16 -2.84 -23.66
C ALA A 228 13.59 -2.25 -22.31
N PRO A 229 13.70 -0.93 -22.15
CA PRO A 229 14.15 -0.35 -20.91
C PRO A 229 13.14 -0.73 -19.83
N ALA A 230 13.61 -1.43 -18.80
CA ALA A 230 12.90 -1.50 -17.56
C ALA A 230 12.56 -0.06 -17.16
N ALA A 231 11.30 0.20 -16.87
CA ALA A 231 10.86 1.48 -16.33
C ALA A 231 11.62 1.70 -15.01
N THR A 232 12.78 2.30 -15.13
CA THR A 232 13.52 2.81 -14.01
C THR A 232 12.68 3.97 -13.51
N VAL A 233 12.10 3.83 -12.34
CA VAL A 233 11.63 4.98 -11.59
C VAL A 233 12.86 5.88 -11.46
N MET A 234 12.94 6.89 -12.30
CA MET A 234 13.97 7.91 -12.19
C MET A 234 13.69 8.66 -10.89
N GLN A 235 14.28 8.21 -9.81
CA GLN A 235 14.60 9.10 -8.73
C GLN A 235 15.63 10.07 -9.31
N MET A 236 15.17 11.22 -9.74
CA MET A 236 16.06 12.36 -9.98
C MET A 236 16.53 12.83 -8.60
N GLN A 237 17.53 12.15 -8.08
CA GLN A 237 18.33 12.67 -6.98
C GLN A 237 19.28 13.70 -7.56
N PHE A 238 18.88 14.95 -7.54
CA PHE A 238 19.84 16.04 -7.64
C PHE A 238 20.70 16.04 -6.36
N PRO A 239 22.03 16.15 -6.49
CA PRO A 239 22.90 16.18 -5.32
C PRO A 239 22.51 17.35 -4.42
N GLY A 240 22.09 17.05 -3.18
CA GLY A 240 21.76 18.04 -2.16
C GLY A 240 20.29 18.35 -1.96
N GLN A 241 19.34 17.64 -2.62
CA GLN A 241 17.93 17.95 -2.48
C GLN A 241 17.05 16.71 -2.44
N LYS A 242 16.34 16.65 -1.34
CA LYS A 242 14.98 16.17 -1.12
C LYS A 242 14.81 14.76 -0.62
N PRO A 243 13.84 14.70 0.29
CA PRO A 243 13.52 13.50 1.00
C PRO A 243 13.07 12.38 0.06
N GLU A 244 13.31 11.18 0.47
CA GLU A 244 12.96 9.93 -0.20
C GLU A 244 11.44 9.76 -0.48
N TYR A 245 10.62 10.72 -0.07
CA TYR A 245 9.15 10.67 -0.06
C TYR A 245 8.50 11.86 -0.78
N GLY A 246 9.00 12.26 -1.92
CA GLY A 246 8.35 13.27 -2.76
C GLY A 246 7.04 12.77 -3.35
N VAL A 247 6.22 13.70 -3.83
CA VAL A 247 4.96 13.41 -4.53
C VAL A 247 5.16 12.49 -5.73
N VAL A 248 6.35 12.49 -6.32
CA VAL A 248 6.75 11.59 -7.42
C VAL A 248 6.52 10.11 -7.06
N GLU A 249 6.66 9.75 -5.76
CA GLU A 249 6.41 8.40 -5.27
C GLU A 249 4.95 7.96 -5.39
N THR A 250 4.04 8.89 -5.40
CA THR A 250 2.60 8.61 -5.50
C THR A 250 2.10 8.57 -6.94
N ARG A 251 2.95 8.88 -7.93
CA ARG A 251 2.60 8.93 -9.36
C ARG A 251 2.99 7.64 -10.05
N PRO A 252 2.04 6.95 -10.72
CA PRO A 252 2.38 5.80 -11.55
C PRO A 252 3.19 6.28 -12.77
N PRO A 253 4.26 5.57 -13.15
CA PRO A 253 4.94 5.84 -14.42
C PRO A 253 3.97 5.61 -15.57
N LEU A 254 3.66 6.62 -16.35
CA LEU A 254 2.73 6.52 -17.49
C LEU A 254 3.17 5.45 -18.51
N ALA A 255 4.49 5.31 -18.72
CA ALA A 255 5.06 4.27 -19.57
C ALA A 255 4.81 2.83 -19.07
N ALA A 256 4.42 2.66 -17.81
CA ALA A 256 4.14 1.35 -17.23
C ALA A 256 2.72 0.86 -17.52
N ARG A 257 1.83 1.69 -18.02
CA ARG A 257 0.46 1.33 -18.37
C ARG A 257 0.41 0.72 -19.76
N MET A 258 -0.17 -0.47 -19.84
CA MET A 258 -0.37 -1.15 -21.12
C MET A 258 -1.39 -0.39 -21.98
N GLY A 259 -1.05 -0.08 -23.24
CA GLY A 259 -1.93 0.65 -24.16
C GLY A 259 -1.80 2.17 -24.10
N TYR A 260 -0.94 2.71 -23.26
CA TYR A 260 -0.64 4.15 -23.23
C TYR A 260 0.30 4.51 -24.40
N TRP A 261 -0.29 4.86 -25.53
CA TRP A 261 0.41 5.45 -26.69
C TRP A 261 0.35 6.96 -26.57
N GLY A 262 1.28 7.50 -25.79
CA GLY A 262 1.25 8.82 -25.26
C GLY A 262 1.08 9.94 -26.30
N ARG A 263 0.01 10.69 -26.16
CA ARG A 263 -0.09 12.09 -26.61
C ARG A 263 -0.71 13.04 -25.58
N ASP A 264 -1.34 12.53 -24.55
CA ASP A 264 -1.92 13.38 -23.49
C ASP A 264 -0.95 13.54 -22.31
N LYS A 265 -0.20 14.63 -22.35
CA LYS A 265 0.61 15.11 -21.22
C LYS A 265 -0.24 15.55 -20.01
N THR A 266 -1.54 15.54 -20.16
CA THR A 266 -2.53 15.99 -19.16
C THR A 266 -3.21 14.87 -18.39
N ALA A 267 -2.81 13.60 -18.60
CA ALA A 267 -3.37 12.50 -17.79
C ALA A 267 -3.08 12.74 -16.32
N SER A 268 -4.15 12.89 -15.54
CA SER A 268 -4.07 13.05 -14.09
C SER A 268 -3.22 11.96 -13.49
N THR A 269 -2.21 12.34 -12.71
CA THR A 269 -1.35 11.41 -11.99
C THR A 269 -2.06 10.82 -10.76
N TYR A 270 -3.21 11.38 -10.40
CA TYR A 270 -4.08 11.00 -9.29
C TYR A 270 -5.45 10.56 -9.82
N ASP A 271 -5.48 9.47 -10.52
CA ASP A 271 -6.71 8.98 -11.16
C ASP A 271 -7.52 7.99 -10.30
N LEU A 272 -6.96 7.49 -9.21
CA LEU A 272 -7.66 6.60 -8.26
C LEU A 272 -8.23 7.33 -7.06
N VAL A 273 -7.84 8.57 -6.80
CA VAL A 273 -8.24 9.38 -5.64
C VAL A 273 -8.94 10.66 -6.08
N GLU A 274 -9.79 11.20 -5.21
CA GLU A 274 -10.43 12.50 -5.44
C GLU A 274 -9.38 13.61 -5.36
N GLN A 275 -9.46 14.57 -6.28
CA GLN A 275 -8.57 15.72 -6.28
C GLN A 275 -8.94 16.66 -5.13
N MET A 276 -7.96 16.99 -4.31
CA MET A 276 -8.06 17.99 -3.25
C MET A 276 -7.29 19.24 -3.67
N ASN A 277 -7.85 20.41 -3.40
CA ASN A 277 -7.22 21.68 -3.73
C ASN A 277 -6.64 22.31 -2.46
N PHE A 278 -5.41 22.79 -2.57
CA PHE A 278 -4.68 23.46 -1.49
C PHE A 278 -4.12 24.78 -1.98
N LEU A 279 -4.19 25.79 -1.11
CA LEU A 279 -3.44 27.02 -1.26
C LEU A 279 -2.04 26.82 -0.71
N TYR A 280 -1.02 26.90 -1.57
CA TYR A 280 0.38 26.78 -1.18
C TYR A 280 1.05 28.15 -1.09
N ILE A 281 1.82 28.36 -0.04
CA ILE A 281 2.63 29.55 0.18
C ILE A 281 4.04 29.09 0.52
N SER A 282 4.98 29.29 -0.40
CA SER A 282 6.39 29.00 -0.19
C SER A 282 7.13 30.26 0.20
N VAL A 283 7.62 30.32 1.43
CA VAL A 283 8.44 31.38 1.97
C VAL A 283 9.91 31.00 1.81
N VAL A 284 10.59 31.60 0.84
CA VAL A 284 11.96 31.20 0.50
C VAL A 284 12.98 31.95 1.36
N LYS A 285 13.06 33.27 1.19
CA LYS A 285 14.07 34.13 1.85
C LYS A 285 13.64 35.59 1.83
N ALA A 286 14.31 36.41 2.62
CA ALA A 286 14.19 37.86 2.52
C ALA A 286 15.57 38.51 2.39
N LYS A 287 15.62 39.78 2.04
CA LYS A 287 16.81 40.59 1.95
C LYS A 287 16.51 42.05 2.34
N ASP A 288 17.59 42.76 2.69
CA ASP A 288 17.54 44.17 3.00
C ASP A 288 16.51 44.53 4.08
N LEU A 289 16.32 43.63 5.08
CA LEU A 289 15.42 43.90 6.19
C LEU A 289 15.98 45.02 7.09
N PRO A 290 15.13 45.95 7.59
CA PRO A 290 15.54 47.01 8.47
C PRO A 290 16.03 46.46 9.82
N VAL A 291 17.01 47.17 10.39
CA VAL A 291 17.43 46.86 11.76
C VAL A 291 16.43 47.47 12.72
N MET A 292 15.84 46.67 13.58
CA MET A 292 14.81 47.10 14.52
C MET A 292 15.35 47.32 15.95
N ASP A 293 16.35 46.55 16.31
CA ASP A 293 16.94 46.61 17.64
C ASP A 293 18.01 47.69 17.82
N ILE A 294 18.12 48.23 19.01
CA ILE A 294 19.19 49.17 19.44
C ILE A 294 20.57 48.49 19.34
N SER A 295 20.59 47.13 19.45
CA SER A 295 21.82 46.31 19.31
C SER A 295 22.27 46.14 17.86
N GLY A 296 21.48 46.57 16.86
CA GLY A 296 21.77 46.36 15.44
C GLY A 296 21.52 44.94 14.97
N SER A 297 20.76 44.13 15.68
CA SER A 297 20.42 42.74 15.31
C SER A 297 18.94 42.63 14.92
N LEU A 298 18.61 41.57 14.17
CA LEU A 298 17.26 41.24 13.79
C LEU A 298 17.13 39.70 13.85
N ASP A 299 16.14 39.20 14.57
CA ASP A 299 15.83 37.77 14.70
C ASP A 299 14.56 37.44 13.90
N PRO A 300 14.59 37.50 12.55
CA PRO A 300 13.40 37.53 11.73
C PRO A 300 12.72 36.16 11.63
N TYR A 301 11.41 36.18 11.60
CA TYR A 301 10.53 35.07 11.24
C TYR A 301 9.34 35.57 10.42
N VAL A 302 8.69 34.65 9.71
CA VAL A 302 7.53 34.98 8.89
C VAL A 302 6.29 34.32 9.44
N GLU A 303 5.26 35.13 9.58
CA GLU A 303 3.91 34.72 9.96
C GLU A 303 3.03 34.75 8.70
N VAL A 304 2.51 33.58 8.31
CA VAL A 304 1.55 33.44 7.20
C VAL A 304 0.17 33.23 7.81
N LYS A 305 -0.76 34.12 7.50
CA LYS A 305 -2.11 34.09 8.04
C LYS A 305 -3.16 34.08 6.92
N VAL A 306 -4.12 33.14 7.02
CA VAL A 306 -5.28 33.06 6.14
C VAL A 306 -6.51 32.81 7.00
N GLY A 307 -7.30 33.83 7.20
CA GLY A 307 -8.43 33.78 8.13
C GLY A 307 -7.99 33.48 9.57
N ASN A 308 -8.49 32.40 10.13
CA ASN A 308 -8.13 31.93 11.49
C ASN A 308 -6.89 31.04 11.52
N TYR A 309 -6.39 30.60 10.37
CA TYR A 309 -5.19 29.80 10.31
C TYR A 309 -3.95 30.69 10.27
N LYS A 310 -2.96 30.31 11.04
CA LYS A 310 -1.70 31.03 11.16
C LYS A 310 -0.55 30.03 11.19
N GLY A 311 0.33 30.08 10.22
CA GLY A 311 1.58 29.36 10.17
C GLY A 311 2.76 30.29 10.42
N VAL A 312 3.79 29.82 11.09
CA VAL A 312 4.97 30.61 11.45
C VAL A 312 6.24 29.84 11.10
N THR A 313 7.21 30.54 10.50
CA THR A 313 8.55 29.97 10.27
C THR A 313 9.36 29.97 11.56
N LYS A 314 10.48 29.26 11.57
CA LYS A 314 11.49 29.45 12.62
C LYS A 314 12.08 30.85 12.54
N HIS A 315 12.38 31.46 13.70
CA HIS A 315 13.21 32.65 13.73
C HIS A 315 14.67 32.30 13.46
N LEU A 316 15.40 33.20 12.84
CA LEU A 316 16.82 33.05 12.53
C LEU A 316 17.57 34.16 13.26
N GLU A 317 18.43 33.80 14.20
CA GLU A 317 19.14 34.75 15.05
C GLU A 317 20.09 35.63 14.23
N LYS A 318 20.04 36.92 14.46
CA LYS A 318 20.95 37.97 13.92
C LYS A 318 21.16 37.92 12.40
N ASN A 319 20.07 37.86 11.66
CA ASN A 319 20.11 37.67 10.23
C ASN A 319 19.23 38.66 9.45
N GLN A 320 19.83 39.58 8.70
CA GLN A 320 19.13 40.54 7.84
C GLN A 320 18.75 39.97 6.45
N SER A 321 19.29 38.84 6.08
CA SER A 321 19.00 38.16 4.81
C SER A 321 18.63 36.69 5.06
N PRO A 322 17.54 36.42 5.80
CA PRO A 322 17.19 35.08 6.27
C PRO A 322 16.71 34.17 5.12
N VAL A 323 17.03 32.88 5.22
CA VAL A 323 16.57 31.84 4.31
C VAL A 323 15.77 30.81 5.10
N TRP A 324 14.46 30.75 4.90
CA TRP A 324 13.57 29.83 5.64
C TRP A 324 13.23 28.56 4.85
N ASN A 325 12.97 28.67 3.56
CA ASN A 325 12.51 27.58 2.70
C ASN A 325 11.33 26.80 3.31
N ALA A 326 10.37 27.52 3.87
CA ALA A 326 9.19 26.95 4.52
C ALA A 326 8.00 26.97 3.56
N VAL A 327 7.21 25.89 3.54
CA VAL A 327 6.02 25.79 2.72
C VAL A 327 4.80 25.54 3.59
N PHE A 328 3.75 26.30 3.34
CA PHE A 328 2.46 26.22 4.01
C PHE A 328 1.39 25.75 3.02
N ALA A 329 0.53 24.83 3.44
CA ALA A 329 -0.59 24.35 2.67
C ALA A 329 -1.90 24.53 3.46
N PHE A 330 -2.82 25.28 2.89
CA PHE A 330 -4.14 25.49 3.46
C PHE A 330 -5.18 24.79 2.58
N SER A 331 -6.02 23.95 3.18
CA SER A 331 -7.09 23.29 2.45
C SER A 331 -8.09 24.32 1.91
N LYS A 332 -8.38 24.30 0.62
CA LYS A 332 -9.33 25.21 0.00
C LYS A 332 -10.74 25.08 0.62
N GLU A 333 -11.12 23.88 1.02
CA GLU A 333 -12.44 23.59 1.60
C GLU A 333 -12.64 24.26 2.97
N THR A 334 -11.56 24.57 3.68
CA THR A 334 -11.59 25.14 5.04
C THR A 334 -11.15 26.60 5.10
N LEU A 335 -10.90 27.25 3.96
CA LEU A 335 -10.53 28.67 3.91
C LEU A 335 -11.67 29.54 4.44
N GLN A 336 -11.33 30.42 5.39
CA GLN A 336 -12.28 31.34 6.03
C GLN A 336 -12.11 32.79 5.59
N SER A 337 -11.10 33.07 4.77
CA SER A 337 -10.79 34.41 4.28
C SER A 337 -10.25 34.33 2.87
N ASN A 338 -10.55 35.34 2.07
CA ASN A 338 -9.99 35.53 0.75
C ASN A 338 -8.66 36.30 0.77
N LEU A 339 -8.19 36.74 1.96
CA LEU A 339 -6.94 37.47 2.11
C LEU A 339 -5.85 36.59 2.71
N ILE A 340 -4.67 36.64 2.09
CA ILE A 340 -3.46 35.99 2.53
C ILE A 340 -2.53 37.09 3.06
N GLU A 341 -2.23 37.08 4.35
CA GLU A 341 -1.30 38.00 4.97
C GLU A 341 0.01 37.29 5.25
N VAL A 342 1.11 37.77 4.64
CA VAL A 342 2.46 37.31 4.92
C VAL A 342 3.21 38.44 5.62
N THR A 343 3.52 38.27 6.90
CA THR A 343 4.10 39.30 7.76
C THR A 343 5.46 38.87 8.26
N VAL A 344 6.47 39.70 8.03
CA VAL A 344 7.80 39.52 8.64
C VAL A 344 7.80 40.23 9.98
N LYS A 345 8.30 39.54 11.02
CA LYS A 345 8.40 40.03 12.39
C LYS A 345 9.77 39.77 12.95
N ASP A 346 10.19 40.59 13.86
CA ASP A 346 11.38 40.39 14.71
C ASP A 346 10.98 39.68 15.99
N LYS A 347 11.75 38.69 16.40
CA LYS A 347 11.50 37.90 17.60
C LYS A 347 12.17 38.55 18.80
N ASP A 348 11.39 39.21 19.62
CA ASP A 348 11.83 39.86 20.85
C ASP A 348 11.41 39.12 22.10
N PHE A 349 12.12 39.40 23.21
CA PHE A 349 11.87 38.73 24.46
C PHE A 349 10.51 39.13 25.13
N VAL A 350 10.01 40.33 24.87
CA VAL A 350 8.77 40.83 25.49
C VAL A 350 7.63 40.87 24.49
N LYS A 351 7.86 41.43 23.31
CA LYS A 351 6.86 41.56 22.25
C LYS A 351 7.51 41.64 20.89
N ASP A 352 7.10 40.77 20.01
CA ASP A 352 7.62 40.71 18.65
C ASP A 352 7.28 41.99 17.86
N ASP A 353 8.31 42.59 17.23
CA ASP A 353 8.18 43.79 16.44
C ASP A 353 7.82 43.50 14.99
N PHE A 354 7.02 44.41 14.43
CA PHE A 354 6.55 44.31 13.03
C PHE A 354 7.59 44.90 12.08
N VAL A 355 8.09 44.10 11.17
CA VAL A 355 9.06 44.52 10.13
C VAL A 355 8.34 44.96 8.87
N GLY A 356 7.46 44.14 8.32
CA GLY A 356 6.72 44.45 7.11
C GLY A 356 5.75 43.35 6.71
N LYS A 357 4.82 43.65 5.79
CA LYS A 357 3.82 42.69 5.31
C LYS A 357 3.63 42.73 3.80
N VAL A 358 3.16 41.61 3.24
CA VAL A 358 2.62 41.49 1.88
C VAL A 358 1.24 40.86 1.98
N VAL A 359 0.27 41.35 1.20
CA VAL A 359 -1.09 40.81 1.17
C VAL A 359 -1.47 40.41 -0.24
N PHE A 360 -2.10 39.27 -0.38
CA PHE A 360 -2.61 38.73 -1.65
C PHE A 360 -4.10 38.36 -1.51
N ASP A 361 -4.83 38.45 -2.65
CA ASP A 361 -6.16 37.87 -2.76
C ASP A 361 -6.11 36.44 -3.26
N VAL A 362 -6.83 35.54 -2.60
CA VAL A 362 -6.95 34.14 -3.00
C VAL A 362 -7.54 34.01 -4.41
N ALA A 363 -8.40 34.94 -4.84
CA ALA A 363 -9.01 34.95 -6.16
C ALA A 363 -8.01 35.22 -7.28
N GLU A 364 -6.91 35.91 -7.00
CA GLU A 364 -5.83 36.23 -7.97
C GLU A 364 -4.71 35.19 -8.01
N VAL A 365 -4.74 34.19 -7.12
CA VAL A 365 -3.70 33.16 -7.02
C VAL A 365 -3.73 32.23 -8.24
N PRO A 366 -2.61 32.07 -8.96
CA PRO A 366 -2.54 31.21 -10.13
C PRO A 366 -2.76 29.72 -9.76
N GLN A 367 -3.51 29.03 -10.61
CA GLN A 367 -3.73 27.61 -10.46
C GLN A 367 -2.60 26.82 -11.17
N ARG A 368 -2.03 25.86 -10.46
CA ARG A 368 -1.04 24.93 -10.99
C ARG A 368 -1.65 23.55 -11.11
N VAL A 369 -1.48 22.93 -12.26
CA VAL A 369 -1.91 21.54 -12.49
C VAL A 369 -0.66 20.69 -12.77
N PRO A 370 -0.35 19.67 -11.99
CA PRO A 370 0.72 18.73 -12.31
C PRO A 370 0.46 18.07 -13.68
N PRO A 371 1.48 17.90 -14.55
CA PRO A 371 2.91 17.93 -14.29
C PRO A 371 3.62 19.27 -14.59
N ASP A 372 2.93 20.38 -14.51
CA ASP A 372 3.54 21.69 -14.74
C ASP A 372 4.77 21.93 -13.85
N SER A 373 5.72 22.72 -14.35
CA SER A 373 6.89 23.09 -13.57
C SER A 373 6.52 23.87 -12.30
N PRO A 374 7.31 23.77 -11.22
CA PRO A 374 7.09 24.58 -10.04
C PRO A 374 7.07 26.07 -10.39
N LEU A 375 6.20 26.83 -9.75
CA LEU A 375 6.18 28.29 -9.90
C LEU A 375 7.49 28.87 -9.36
N ALA A 376 8.13 29.73 -10.16
CA ALA A 376 9.32 30.39 -9.73
C ALA A 376 9.00 31.43 -8.64
N PRO A 377 9.70 31.41 -7.50
CA PRO A 377 9.51 32.41 -6.46
C PRO A 377 9.85 33.81 -6.97
N GLN A 378 9.07 34.81 -6.54
CA GLN A 378 9.23 36.20 -6.93
C GLN A 378 9.54 37.08 -5.72
N TRP A 379 10.19 38.22 -5.95
CA TRP A 379 10.47 39.21 -4.94
C TRP A 379 9.29 40.18 -4.78
N TYR A 380 8.87 40.40 -3.53
CA TYR A 380 7.81 41.33 -3.15
C TYR A 380 8.36 42.32 -2.14
N LYS A 381 8.08 43.61 -2.36
CA LYS A 381 8.43 44.67 -1.42
C LYS A 381 7.51 44.59 -0.20
N LEU A 382 8.10 44.71 0.96
CA LEU A 382 7.37 44.71 2.21
C LEU A 382 6.72 46.09 2.42
N ALA A 383 5.46 46.08 2.84
CA ALA A 383 4.69 47.27 3.15
C ALA A 383 4.67 47.49 4.66
N ASN A 384 4.54 48.74 5.10
CA ASN A 384 4.32 49.10 6.50
C ASN A 384 2.92 48.68 6.98
N LYS A 385 2.57 48.96 8.25
CA LYS A 385 1.24 48.70 8.83
C LYS A 385 0.11 49.34 8.05
N ASN A 386 0.34 50.52 7.45
CA ASN A 386 -0.62 51.29 6.68
C ASN A 386 -0.73 50.91 5.22
N GLY A 387 0.06 49.94 4.74
CA GLY A 387 0.05 49.46 3.36
C GLY A 387 1.01 50.20 2.40
N GLU A 388 1.74 51.19 2.86
CA GLU A 388 2.69 51.96 2.04
C GLU A 388 3.97 51.12 1.84
N LYS A 389 4.38 50.98 0.59
CA LYS A 389 5.63 50.31 0.22
C LYS A 389 6.79 51.30 0.25
N ARG A 390 7.66 51.15 1.22
CA ARG A 390 8.87 51.97 1.35
C ARG A 390 10.11 51.09 1.00
N PRO A 391 11.10 51.65 0.37
CA PRO A 391 12.33 50.91 0.04
C PRO A 391 13.07 50.42 1.28
N ASP A 392 12.80 51.04 2.44
CA ASP A 392 13.54 50.77 3.69
C ASP A 392 13.04 49.52 4.44
N HIS A 393 11.94 48.89 4.04
CA HIS A 393 11.35 47.71 4.70
C HIS A 393 11.86 46.36 4.17
N GLY A 394 12.68 46.36 3.11
CA GLY A 394 13.23 45.16 2.50
C GLY A 394 12.27 44.42 1.57
N GLU A 395 12.73 43.29 1.07
CA GLU A 395 12.00 42.46 0.15
C GLU A 395 11.95 40.98 0.61
N ILE A 396 10.83 40.32 0.36
CA ILE A 396 10.64 38.90 0.63
C ILE A 396 10.42 38.11 -0.67
N MET A 397 11.02 36.94 -0.78
CA MET A 397 10.85 36.04 -1.91
C MET A 397 9.82 34.97 -1.57
N LEU A 398 8.72 34.97 -2.33
CA LEU A 398 7.55 34.11 -2.13
C LEU A 398 7.14 33.42 -3.43
N ALA A 399 6.57 32.22 -3.33
CA ALA A 399 5.73 31.62 -4.37
C ALA A 399 4.37 31.27 -3.77
N VAL A 400 3.29 31.72 -4.42
CA VAL A 400 1.91 31.45 -3.99
C VAL A 400 1.15 30.84 -5.15
N TRP A 401 0.52 29.69 -4.93
CA TRP A 401 -0.24 28.99 -5.97
C TRP A 401 -1.36 28.14 -5.40
N MET A 402 -2.40 27.89 -6.20
CA MET A 402 -3.38 26.87 -5.95
C MET A 402 -2.92 25.58 -6.59
N GLY A 403 -2.72 24.56 -5.79
CA GLY A 403 -2.27 23.25 -6.24
C GLY A 403 -3.16 22.12 -5.71
N THR A 404 -2.68 20.90 -5.87
CA THR A 404 -3.37 19.69 -5.43
C THR A 404 -2.50 18.90 -4.45
N GLN A 405 -3.03 17.83 -3.88
CA GLN A 405 -2.24 16.88 -3.09
C GLN A 405 -1.08 16.24 -3.89
N ALA A 406 -1.08 16.39 -5.21
CA ALA A 406 -0.03 15.91 -6.10
C ALA A 406 1.16 16.87 -6.25
N ASP A 407 1.16 18.01 -5.59
CA ASP A 407 2.27 18.96 -5.62
C ASP A 407 3.51 18.42 -4.88
N GLU A 408 4.71 18.77 -5.36
CA GLU A 408 5.96 18.30 -4.79
C GLU A 408 6.17 18.71 -3.32
N SER A 409 5.60 19.83 -2.93
CA SER A 409 5.68 20.34 -1.55
C SER A 409 4.65 19.73 -0.61
N PHE A 410 3.71 18.93 -1.11
CA PHE A 410 2.61 18.41 -0.31
C PHE A 410 3.03 17.66 0.95
N PRO A 411 3.93 16.65 0.92
CA PRO A 411 4.29 15.91 2.13
C PRO A 411 5.18 16.72 3.09
N GLU A 412 5.90 17.70 2.60
CA GLU A 412 6.81 18.54 3.41
C GLU A 412 6.17 19.80 3.94
N ALA A 413 5.06 20.23 3.34
CA ALA A 413 4.38 21.44 3.73
C ALA A 413 3.77 21.33 5.13
N TRP A 414 3.74 22.44 5.84
CA TRP A 414 2.84 22.61 6.97
C TRP A 414 1.40 22.63 6.46
N HIS A 415 0.54 21.78 7.02
CA HIS A 415 -0.86 21.67 6.62
C HIS A 415 -1.80 22.28 7.65
N SER A 416 -2.83 22.99 7.19
CA SER A 416 -3.90 23.50 8.06
C SER A 416 -4.67 22.38 8.80
N ASP A 417 -4.63 21.15 8.28
CA ASP A 417 -5.20 19.97 8.95
C ASP A 417 -4.52 19.64 10.29
N ALA A 418 -3.27 20.06 10.45
CA ALA A 418 -2.47 19.86 11.66
C ALA A 418 -2.48 21.06 12.60
N HIS A 419 -3.50 21.89 12.55
CA HIS A 419 -3.57 23.18 13.25
C HIS A 419 -3.51 23.11 14.79
N ASN A 420 -3.73 21.96 15.39
CA ASN A 420 -3.69 21.78 16.85
C ASN A 420 -2.41 21.09 17.36
N VAL A 421 -1.41 20.92 16.50
CA VAL A 421 -0.20 20.16 16.81
C VAL A 421 0.93 21.08 17.24
N SER A 422 1.63 20.72 18.30
CA SER A 422 2.84 21.42 18.73
C SER A 422 3.96 21.29 17.69
N GLN A 423 4.86 22.26 17.64
CA GLN A 423 5.97 22.28 16.68
C GLN A 423 6.81 20.99 16.68
N HIS A 424 7.08 20.42 17.85
CA HIS A 424 7.88 19.20 17.99
C HIS A 424 7.18 17.96 17.44
N SER A 425 5.86 17.94 17.48
CA SER A 425 5.06 16.78 17.02
C SER A 425 4.55 16.94 15.59
N LEU A 426 4.77 18.08 14.95
CA LEU A 426 4.27 18.33 13.59
C LEU A 426 4.86 17.37 12.57
N ALA A 427 6.13 16.98 12.72
CA ALA A 427 6.78 15.99 11.86
C ALA A 427 6.06 14.64 11.88
N SER A 428 5.47 14.25 13.03
CA SER A 428 4.75 12.98 13.18
C SER A 428 3.42 12.92 12.43
N THR A 429 2.92 14.04 11.90
CA THR A 429 1.69 14.10 11.11
C THR A 429 1.91 13.94 9.61
N ARG A 430 3.14 13.93 9.15
CA ARG A 430 3.49 13.89 7.72
C ARG A 430 3.38 12.51 7.11
N SER A 431 3.12 12.46 5.81
CA SER A 431 3.27 11.25 5.01
C SER A 431 4.75 10.93 4.76
N LYS A 432 5.07 9.64 4.64
CA LYS A 432 6.43 9.19 4.33
C LYS A 432 6.44 7.82 3.65
N VAL A 433 7.44 7.63 2.81
CA VAL A 433 7.81 6.33 2.24
C VAL A 433 9.06 5.82 2.94
N TYR A 434 9.01 4.59 3.41
CA TYR A 434 10.11 3.91 4.09
C TYR A 434 10.54 2.70 3.29
N PHE A 435 11.82 2.35 3.41
CA PHE A 435 12.34 1.10 2.88
C PHE A 435 12.92 0.27 4.03
N SER A 436 12.39 -0.94 4.18
CA SER A 436 12.93 -1.88 5.15
C SER A 436 14.33 -2.33 4.72
N PRO A 437 15.21 -2.67 5.68
CA PRO A 437 16.55 -3.13 5.37
C PRO A 437 16.48 -4.45 4.60
N LYS A 438 17.48 -4.69 3.75
CA LYS A 438 17.66 -5.99 3.11
C LYS A 438 18.16 -6.98 4.15
N LEU A 439 17.48 -8.12 4.23
CA LEU A 439 17.76 -9.16 5.21
C LEU A 439 18.44 -10.37 4.53
N TYR A 440 19.28 -11.04 5.30
CA TYR A 440 20.06 -12.17 4.87
C TYR A 440 20.06 -13.24 5.96
N TYR A 441 20.23 -14.51 5.59
CA TYR A 441 20.51 -15.57 6.55
C TYR A 441 22.00 -15.66 6.81
N LEU A 442 22.38 -15.55 8.06
CA LEU A 442 23.72 -15.87 8.51
C LEU A 442 23.71 -17.29 9.07
N ARG A 443 24.43 -18.19 8.40
CA ARG A 443 24.57 -19.59 8.80
C ARG A 443 25.92 -19.80 9.46
N VAL A 444 25.90 -20.28 10.68
CA VAL A 444 27.09 -20.66 11.44
C VAL A 444 27.00 -22.14 11.74
N HIS A 445 27.74 -22.95 10.99
CA HIS A 445 27.84 -24.38 11.22
C HIS A 445 29.06 -24.69 12.06
N ILE A 446 28.84 -25.17 13.28
CA ILE A 446 29.83 -25.50 14.26
C ILE A 446 30.06 -26.98 14.15
N MET A 447 31.25 -27.37 13.75
CA MET A 447 31.57 -28.78 13.48
C MET A 447 32.31 -29.43 14.65
N ALA A 448 33.47 -28.92 15.00
CA ALA A 448 34.35 -29.53 16.02
C ALA A 448 35.24 -28.47 16.64
N ALA A 449 35.83 -28.79 17.78
CA ALA A 449 36.95 -28.05 18.33
C ALA A 449 38.10 -28.99 18.67
N GLN A 450 39.29 -28.44 18.84
CA GLN A 450 40.49 -29.17 19.10
C GLN A 450 41.33 -28.49 20.17
N ASP A 451 41.94 -29.32 21.03
CA ASP A 451 42.90 -28.92 22.07
C ASP A 451 42.31 -27.86 23.03
N LEU A 452 41.05 -28.06 23.46
CA LEU A 452 40.42 -27.21 24.43
C LEU A 452 41.11 -27.31 25.80
N VAL A 453 41.44 -26.17 26.37
CA VAL A 453 42.13 -26.10 27.69
C VAL A 453 41.14 -25.51 28.70
N PRO A 454 40.47 -26.33 29.53
CA PRO A 454 39.61 -25.82 30.59
C PRO A 454 40.43 -25.16 31.69
N SER A 455 39.83 -24.32 32.49
CA SER A 455 40.48 -23.62 33.62
C SER A 455 40.94 -24.64 34.67
N ASP A 456 40.16 -25.67 34.92
CA ASP A 456 40.52 -26.79 35.80
C ASP A 456 41.07 -27.97 34.97
N ARG A 457 42.38 -28.16 35.00
CA ARG A 457 43.05 -29.20 34.24
C ARG A 457 42.80 -30.64 34.77
N GLY A 458 42.23 -30.76 35.97
CA GLY A 458 41.91 -32.05 36.60
C GLY A 458 40.55 -32.64 36.10
N ARG A 459 39.78 -31.91 35.31
CA ARG A 459 38.45 -32.29 34.90
C ARG A 459 38.33 -32.28 33.38
N MET A 460 37.64 -33.27 32.80
CA MET A 460 37.26 -33.20 31.39
C MET A 460 36.16 -32.17 31.17
N PRO A 461 36.31 -31.27 30.18
CA PRO A 461 35.33 -30.25 29.92
C PRO A 461 34.01 -30.80 29.37
N ASP A 462 32.90 -30.15 29.68
CA ASP A 462 31.57 -30.34 29.08
C ASP A 462 31.24 -29.14 28.19
N PRO A 463 31.89 -29.05 26.99
CA PRO A 463 31.90 -27.85 26.21
C PRO A 463 30.64 -27.69 25.36
N TYR A 464 30.16 -26.46 25.26
CA TYR A 464 29.17 -26.03 24.29
C TYR A 464 29.61 -24.71 23.65
N VAL A 465 29.02 -24.36 22.51
CA VAL A 465 29.40 -23.14 21.79
C VAL A 465 28.22 -22.17 21.81
N LYS A 466 28.52 -20.97 22.27
CA LYS A 466 27.57 -19.84 22.26
C LYS A 466 27.94 -18.87 21.14
N VAL A 467 26.98 -18.53 20.30
CA VAL A 467 27.18 -17.60 19.20
C VAL A 467 26.29 -16.39 19.43
N GLN A 468 26.89 -15.22 19.32
CA GLN A 468 26.18 -13.94 19.41
C GLN A 468 26.42 -13.12 18.15
N HIS A 469 25.34 -12.59 17.59
CA HIS A 469 25.35 -11.64 16.49
C HIS A 469 24.38 -10.49 16.82
N GLY A 470 24.91 -9.31 17.11
CA GLY A 470 24.12 -8.21 17.63
C GLY A 470 23.36 -8.61 18.91
N HIS A 471 22.06 -8.48 18.91
CA HIS A 471 21.19 -8.90 20.02
C HIS A 471 20.78 -10.38 19.98
N GLN A 472 21.15 -11.09 18.93
CA GLN A 472 20.77 -12.47 18.72
C GLN A 472 21.80 -13.41 19.37
N ILE A 473 21.35 -14.26 20.30
CA ILE A 473 22.21 -15.21 21.00
C ILE A 473 21.63 -16.60 20.85
N ARG A 474 22.46 -17.55 20.42
CA ARG A 474 22.12 -18.97 20.36
C ARG A 474 23.31 -19.83 20.84
N ALA A 475 22.99 -21.00 21.32
CA ALA A 475 24.00 -21.97 21.78
C ALA A 475 23.74 -23.36 21.17
N THR A 476 24.80 -24.10 20.95
CA THR A 476 24.73 -25.51 20.62
C THR A 476 24.26 -26.32 21.82
N ARG A 477 23.88 -27.55 21.58
CA ARG A 477 23.79 -28.53 22.66
C ARG A 477 25.22 -28.83 23.20
N PRO A 478 25.35 -29.21 24.47
CA PRO A 478 26.59 -29.71 24.97
C PRO A 478 27.06 -30.92 24.13
N SER A 479 28.38 -31.11 24.02
CA SER A 479 28.91 -32.26 23.30
C SER A 479 28.41 -33.58 23.92
N SER A 480 28.16 -34.58 23.09
CA SER A 480 27.72 -35.90 23.54
C SER A 480 28.72 -36.59 24.43
N MET A 481 30.00 -36.24 24.31
CA MET A 481 31.09 -36.75 25.10
C MET A 481 31.93 -35.63 25.72
N LYS A 482 32.23 -35.74 26.99
CA LYS A 482 33.13 -34.84 27.70
C LYS A 482 34.56 -35.10 27.25
N HIS A 483 35.08 -34.25 26.40
CA HIS A 483 36.39 -34.42 25.77
C HIS A 483 36.99 -33.08 25.37
N ILE A 484 38.32 -33.01 25.28
CA ILE A 484 39.06 -31.81 24.84
C ILE A 484 38.94 -31.54 23.34
N ASN A 485 38.49 -32.55 22.55
CA ASN A 485 38.21 -32.46 21.10
C ASN A 485 36.75 -32.81 20.83
N PRO A 486 35.79 -31.89 21.18
CA PRO A 486 34.38 -32.15 21.00
C PRO A 486 33.94 -32.01 19.55
N GLU A 487 32.90 -32.76 19.17
CA GLU A 487 32.18 -32.60 17.90
C GLU A 487 30.71 -32.25 18.18
N TRP A 488 30.15 -31.26 17.46
CA TRP A 488 28.76 -30.84 17.58
C TRP A 488 27.98 -31.10 16.29
N ASN A 489 28.54 -30.74 15.14
CA ASN A 489 27.90 -30.83 13.83
C ASN A 489 26.53 -30.13 13.81
N GLU A 490 26.42 -28.98 14.47
CA GLU A 490 25.18 -28.24 14.65
C GLU A 490 25.23 -26.93 13.88
N GLU A 491 24.13 -26.63 13.16
CA GLU A 491 23.98 -25.37 12.42
C GLU A 491 23.12 -24.40 13.24
N LEU A 492 23.63 -23.19 13.50
CA LEU A 492 22.91 -22.09 14.07
C LEU A 492 22.64 -21.04 13.00
N MET A 493 21.43 -20.50 12.98
CA MET A 493 21.02 -19.50 12.00
C MET A 493 20.67 -18.19 12.69
N PHE A 494 21.06 -17.10 12.04
CA PHE A 494 20.82 -15.72 12.47
C PHE A 494 20.31 -14.88 11.31
N VAL A 495 19.74 -13.72 11.60
CA VAL A 495 19.37 -12.73 10.61
C VAL A 495 20.42 -11.63 10.60
N ALA A 496 21.02 -11.37 9.44
CA ALA A 496 21.89 -10.24 9.20
C ALA A 496 21.22 -9.21 8.30
N SER A 497 21.58 -7.94 8.42
CA SER A 497 21.06 -6.84 7.61
C SER A 497 22.19 -5.94 7.10
N GLU A 498 22.00 -5.33 5.93
CA GLU A 498 22.90 -4.27 5.46
C GLU A 498 22.73 -2.99 6.31
N PRO A 499 23.83 -2.23 6.62
CA PRO A 499 25.24 -2.54 6.37
C PRO A 499 25.78 -3.63 7.30
N PHE A 500 26.74 -4.43 6.81
CA PHE A 500 27.33 -5.54 7.57
C PHE A 500 28.44 -5.06 8.53
N ASP A 501 28.13 -4.14 9.40
CA ASP A 501 29.08 -3.53 10.34
C ASP A 501 29.20 -4.31 11.67
N GLU A 502 28.37 -5.32 11.86
CA GLU A 502 28.34 -6.14 13.08
C GLU A 502 29.39 -7.26 13.05
N TYR A 503 29.67 -7.79 14.22
CA TYR A 503 30.58 -8.91 14.44
C TYR A 503 29.82 -10.13 14.90
N ILE A 504 30.39 -11.32 14.60
CA ILE A 504 29.94 -12.59 15.13
C ILE A 504 30.89 -12.97 16.26
N PHE A 505 30.37 -13.06 17.45
CA PHE A 505 31.12 -13.51 18.63
C PHE A 505 30.80 -14.98 18.86
N ILE A 506 31.82 -15.82 18.81
CA ILE A 506 31.71 -17.27 19.01
C ILE A 506 32.54 -17.63 20.22
N SER A 507 31.87 -17.99 21.31
CA SER A 507 32.54 -18.41 22.55
C SER A 507 32.37 -19.91 22.79
N VAL A 508 33.44 -20.59 23.14
CA VAL A 508 33.39 -21.95 23.64
C VAL A 508 33.35 -21.90 25.15
N GLU A 509 32.26 -22.40 25.71
CA GLU A 509 32.02 -22.37 27.17
C GLU A 509 32.01 -23.77 27.76
N ASP A 510 32.57 -23.95 28.95
CA ASP A 510 32.57 -25.18 29.70
C ASP A 510 31.52 -25.12 30.80
N ARG A 511 30.66 -26.09 30.87
CA ARG A 511 29.66 -26.24 31.92
C ARG A 511 30.27 -26.84 33.18
N VAL A 512 30.62 -25.99 34.13
CA VAL A 512 31.25 -26.40 35.40
C VAL A 512 30.21 -26.82 36.44
N GLY A 513 29.07 -26.20 36.48
CA GLY A 513 27.97 -26.48 37.41
C GLY A 513 26.72 -25.66 37.14
N PRO A 514 25.66 -25.82 37.91
CA PRO A 514 24.43 -25.06 37.69
C PRO A 514 24.68 -23.54 37.77
N GLY A 515 24.60 -22.87 36.63
CA GLY A 515 24.78 -21.40 36.55
C GLY A 515 26.23 -20.90 36.63
N LYS A 516 27.22 -21.78 36.53
CA LYS A 516 28.66 -21.46 36.43
C LYS A 516 29.25 -22.02 35.18
N ASP A 517 29.18 -21.23 34.12
CA ASP A 517 29.81 -21.55 32.84
C ASP A 517 31.11 -20.77 32.71
N GLU A 518 32.21 -21.44 32.32
CA GLU A 518 33.53 -20.85 32.14
C GLU A 518 33.88 -20.72 30.67
N ASN A 519 34.32 -19.53 30.25
CA ASN A 519 34.74 -19.30 28.89
C ASN A 519 36.13 -19.84 28.61
N ILE A 520 36.23 -20.83 27.72
CA ILE A 520 37.49 -21.44 27.26
C ILE A 520 38.18 -20.52 26.24
N GLY A 521 37.46 -19.95 25.33
CA GLY A 521 38.01 -19.08 24.28
C GLY A 521 36.97 -18.48 23.37
N VAL A 522 37.33 -17.40 22.67
CA VAL A 522 36.46 -16.63 21.81
C VAL A 522 37.07 -16.48 20.42
N VAL A 523 36.19 -16.49 19.40
CA VAL A 523 36.51 -16.10 18.02
C VAL A 523 35.60 -14.95 17.64
N ILE A 524 36.16 -13.93 17.01
CA ILE A 524 35.42 -12.76 16.51
C ILE A 524 35.58 -12.71 15.00
N ILE A 525 34.45 -12.73 14.28
CA ILE A 525 34.44 -12.71 12.82
C ILE A 525 33.62 -11.50 12.36
N PRO A 526 34.22 -10.55 11.58
CA PRO A 526 33.45 -9.46 10.99
C PRO A 526 32.47 -10.01 9.94
N VAL A 527 31.20 -9.59 9.99
CA VAL A 527 30.17 -10.08 9.06
C VAL A 527 30.50 -9.74 7.61
N ARG A 528 31.18 -8.61 7.36
CA ARG A 528 31.62 -8.18 6.02
C ARG A 528 32.61 -9.11 5.34
N GLU A 529 33.36 -9.89 6.11
CA GLU A 529 34.35 -10.86 5.60
C GLU A 529 33.74 -12.24 5.32
N VAL A 530 32.50 -12.46 5.73
CA VAL A 530 31.80 -13.73 5.54
C VAL A 530 31.42 -13.89 4.08
N PRO A 531 31.76 -15.05 3.45
CA PRO A 531 31.44 -15.29 2.05
C PRO A 531 29.92 -15.35 1.84
N GLN A 532 29.45 -14.62 0.81
CA GLN A 532 28.05 -14.64 0.40
C GLN A 532 27.80 -15.78 -0.58
N ARG A 533 26.78 -16.57 -0.30
CA ARG A 533 26.32 -17.63 -1.17
C ARG A 533 25.18 -17.10 -2.06
N ILE A 534 25.37 -17.21 -3.36
CA ILE A 534 24.39 -16.80 -4.36
C ILE A 534 23.90 -18.06 -5.08
N GLU A 535 22.56 -18.25 -5.10
CA GLU A 535 21.84 -19.30 -5.79
C GLU A 535 22.27 -20.73 -5.42
N THR A 536 22.92 -21.44 -6.34
CA THR A 536 23.33 -22.86 -6.19
C THR A 536 24.81 -23.02 -5.88
N SER A 537 25.50 -21.95 -5.53
CA SER A 537 26.90 -22.03 -5.16
C SER A 537 27.09 -23.05 -4.01
N LYS A 538 28.18 -23.81 -4.09
CA LYS A 538 28.52 -24.74 -3.03
C LYS A 538 28.71 -24.01 -1.70
N LEU A 539 28.42 -24.70 -0.61
CA LEU A 539 28.78 -24.18 0.71
C LEU A 539 30.28 -23.94 0.77
N PRO A 540 30.73 -22.85 1.43
CA PRO A 540 32.15 -22.62 1.65
C PRO A 540 32.76 -23.79 2.45
N GLU A 541 34.04 -24.06 2.25
CA GLU A 541 34.73 -25.05 3.02
C GLU A 541 34.88 -24.64 4.48
N PRO A 542 34.77 -25.59 5.42
CA PRO A 542 34.98 -25.28 6.81
C PRO A 542 36.45 -24.85 7.06
N ARG A 543 36.62 -23.89 7.96
CA ARG A 543 37.94 -23.34 8.31
C ARG A 543 38.18 -23.46 9.80
N TRP A 544 39.44 -23.73 10.14
CA TRP A 544 39.91 -23.69 11.51
C TRP A 544 40.17 -22.24 11.94
N HIS A 545 39.60 -21.87 13.05
CA HIS A 545 39.84 -20.58 13.70
C HIS A 545 40.52 -20.79 15.05
N ALA A 546 41.59 -20.03 15.31
CA ALA A 546 42.25 -20.05 16.60
C ALA A 546 41.36 -19.35 17.64
N LEU A 547 41.19 -20.00 18.79
CA LEU A 547 40.49 -19.39 19.92
C LEU A 547 41.41 -18.41 20.63
N GLN A 548 40.88 -17.26 21.00
CA GLN A 548 41.57 -16.26 21.82
C GLN A 548 41.07 -16.39 23.25
N LYS A 549 41.98 -16.31 24.20
CA LYS A 549 41.60 -16.34 25.62
C LYS A 549 40.94 -15.00 25.99
N PRO A 550 39.80 -15.00 26.68
CA PRO A 550 39.19 -13.75 27.12
C PRO A 550 40.17 -13.03 28.07
N SER A 551 40.55 -11.81 27.69
CA SER A 551 41.36 -10.95 28.59
C SER A 551 40.52 -10.59 29.80
N LYS A 552 40.89 -11.01 31.01
CA LYS A 552 40.39 -10.37 32.23
C LYS A 552 40.89 -8.96 32.20
N ALA A 553 40.00 -8.01 32.51
CA ALA A 553 40.33 -6.60 32.60
C ALA A 553 41.64 -6.39 33.41
N GLU A 554 42.45 -5.51 32.95
CA GLU A 554 43.81 -5.21 33.28
C GLU A 554 44.04 -5.07 34.80
N GLU A 555 44.86 -5.93 35.30
CA GLU A 555 45.82 -5.52 36.36
C GLU A 555 47.09 -5.06 35.64
N GLU A 556 47.31 -3.76 35.70
CA GLU A 556 48.52 -3.11 35.23
C GLU A 556 49.74 -3.67 35.96
N GLY A 557 50.69 -4.21 35.23
CA GLY A 557 52.03 -4.34 35.76
C GLY A 557 52.90 -5.58 35.48
N GLU A 558 52.46 -6.60 34.74
CA GLU A 558 53.37 -7.71 34.41
C GLU A 558 53.56 -7.89 32.90
N LYS A 559 54.83 -7.92 32.47
CA LYS A 559 55.27 -8.25 31.12
C LYS A 559 54.59 -9.53 30.65
N LYS A 560 53.61 -9.41 29.76
CA LYS A 560 52.92 -10.54 29.13
C LYS A 560 53.93 -11.44 28.43
N LYS A 561 54.23 -12.64 29.01
CA LYS A 561 54.68 -13.77 28.22
C LYS A 561 53.53 -14.17 27.31
N GLU A 562 53.68 -14.04 26.00
CA GLU A 562 52.73 -14.58 25.01
C GLU A 562 52.55 -16.08 25.26
N VAL A 563 51.51 -16.47 25.96
CA VAL A 563 51.09 -17.86 26.05
C VAL A 563 50.50 -18.25 24.69
N LYS A 564 51.22 -19.03 23.93
CA LYS A 564 50.71 -19.63 22.69
C LYS A 564 49.52 -20.52 23.04
N PHE A 565 48.32 -20.03 22.78
CA PHE A 565 47.05 -20.74 22.99
C PHE A 565 46.74 -21.54 21.73
N ALA A 566 46.75 -22.88 21.83
CA ALA A 566 46.66 -23.79 20.68
C ALA A 566 45.23 -24.22 20.37
N SER A 567 44.25 -23.87 21.22
CA SER A 567 42.85 -24.27 21.02
C SER A 567 42.26 -23.67 19.73
N ARG A 568 41.58 -24.47 18.95
CA ARG A 568 40.97 -24.05 17.70
C ARG A 568 39.58 -24.66 17.51
N ILE A 569 38.74 -23.98 16.74
CA ILE A 569 37.38 -24.40 16.39
C ILE A 569 37.20 -24.47 14.88
N LEU A 570 36.56 -25.52 14.41
CA LEU A 570 36.22 -25.72 12.99
C LEU A 570 34.83 -25.18 12.71
N LEU A 571 34.76 -24.14 11.90
CA LEU A 571 33.53 -23.42 11.57
C LEU A 571 33.33 -23.36 10.06
N ARG A 572 32.06 -23.36 9.66
CA ARG A 572 31.65 -22.98 8.32
C ARG A 572 30.65 -21.83 8.48
N VAL A 573 31.03 -20.65 8.05
CA VAL A 573 30.19 -19.44 8.14
C VAL A 573 29.88 -18.95 6.73
N CYS A 574 28.62 -18.67 6.44
CA CYS A 574 28.20 -18.09 5.17
C CYS A 574 26.94 -17.23 5.32
N ILE A 575 26.76 -16.31 4.39
CA ILE A 575 25.57 -15.47 4.27
C ILE A 575 24.77 -15.90 3.04
N ASP A 576 23.50 -16.23 3.25
CA ASP A 576 22.58 -16.56 2.16
C ASP A 576 21.78 -15.31 1.76
N ALA A 577 21.90 -14.92 0.50
CA ALA A 577 21.28 -13.71 -0.05
C ALA A 577 19.82 -13.88 -0.47
N ALA A 578 19.14 -14.91 -0.02
CA ALA A 578 17.80 -15.29 -0.42
C ALA A 578 16.83 -15.35 0.77
N TYR A 579 16.76 -14.26 1.54
CA TYR A 579 15.88 -14.17 2.69
C TYR A 579 14.40 -14.22 2.29
N HIS A 580 13.59 -15.02 2.98
CA HIS A 580 12.18 -15.23 2.65
C HIS A 580 11.27 -15.48 3.87
N VAL A 581 11.81 -15.56 5.08
CA VAL A 581 11.06 -16.01 6.27
C VAL A 581 9.88 -15.10 6.61
N LEU A 582 9.99 -13.78 6.40
CA LEU A 582 8.87 -12.86 6.59
C LEU A 582 7.76 -13.04 5.54
N ASP A 583 8.12 -13.56 4.37
CA ASP A 583 7.22 -13.75 3.23
C ASP A 583 6.98 -15.24 2.93
N GLU A 584 7.35 -16.14 3.84
CA GLU A 584 7.25 -17.58 3.64
C GLU A 584 5.80 -18.05 3.56
N SER A 585 4.94 -17.49 4.38
CA SER A 585 3.52 -17.78 4.30
C SER A 585 2.93 -17.06 3.11
N THR A 586 2.38 -17.82 2.14
CA THR A 586 1.66 -17.25 1.00
C THR A 586 0.40 -16.50 1.40
N HIS A 587 -0.03 -16.61 2.66
CA HIS A 587 -1.19 -15.90 3.19
C HIS A 587 -0.89 -14.44 3.47
N PHE A 588 0.35 -14.15 3.89
CA PHE A 588 0.79 -12.82 4.29
C PHE A 588 1.96 -12.30 3.47
N SER A 589 2.33 -13.05 2.43
CA SER A 589 3.43 -12.69 1.55
C SER A 589 3.16 -11.35 0.87
N SER A 590 4.10 -10.43 1.02
CA SER A 590 4.13 -9.25 0.17
C SER A 590 4.87 -9.58 -1.13
N ASP A 591 6.05 -9.06 -1.37
CA ASP A 591 6.82 -9.43 -2.56
C ASP A 591 7.96 -10.40 -2.19
N LEU A 592 7.96 -11.59 -2.79
CA LEU A 592 8.97 -12.63 -2.58
C LEU A 592 10.28 -12.28 -3.31
N GLN A 593 10.80 -11.10 -3.05
CA GLN A 593 11.98 -10.58 -3.73
C GLN A 593 13.24 -10.85 -2.91
N PRO A 594 14.18 -11.65 -3.42
CA PRO A 594 15.44 -11.91 -2.74
C PRO A 594 16.29 -10.66 -2.54
N SER A 595 17.09 -10.63 -1.49
CA SER A 595 17.99 -9.51 -1.19
C SER A 595 19.04 -9.30 -2.28
N SER A 596 19.59 -10.37 -2.84
CA SER A 596 20.53 -10.29 -3.94
C SER A 596 19.85 -9.95 -5.27
N LYS A 597 20.41 -8.99 -6.00
CA LYS A 597 19.93 -8.60 -7.33
C LYS A 597 19.91 -9.75 -8.33
N HIS A 598 20.88 -10.66 -8.25
CA HIS A 598 21.01 -11.81 -9.16
C HIS A 598 19.88 -12.85 -9.00
N LEU A 599 19.23 -12.88 -7.85
CA LEU A 599 18.14 -13.81 -7.57
C LEU A 599 16.76 -13.20 -7.80
N ARG A 600 16.69 -11.91 -8.12
CA ARG A 600 15.43 -11.20 -8.29
C ARG A 600 14.68 -11.65 -9.53
N LYS A 601 13.39 -11.80 -9.39
CA LYS A 601 12.47 -12.02 -10.50
C LYS A 601 12.28 -10.74 -11.31
N PRO A 602 12.05 -10.82 -12.63
CA PRO A 602 11.73 -9.64 -13.42
C PRO A 602 10.42 -9.01 -12.95
N CYS A 603 10.29 -7.70 -13.09
CA CYS A 603 9.04 -6.98 -12.84
C CYS A 603 7.96 -7.47 -13.80
N ILE A 604 6.76 -7.72 -13.29
CA ILE A 604 5.60 -8.15 -14.08
C ILE A 604 4.55 -7.05 -14.23
N GLY A 605 4.56 -6.05 -13.35
CA GLY A 605 3.58 -4.99 -13.39
C GLY A 605 3.71 -4.02 -12.23
N ILE A 606 2.75 -3.11 -12.16
CA ILE A 606 2.66 -2.07 -11.14
C ILE A 606 1.33 -2.19 -10.41
N LEU A 607 1.40 -2.18 -9.09
CA LEU A 607 0.24 -2.03 -8.20
C LEU A 607 0.08 -0.56 -7.84
N GLU A 608 -1.09 -0.03 -8.08
CA GLU A 608 -1.49 1.32 -7.70
C GLU A 608 -2.57 1.23 -6.62
N VAL A 609 -2.38 1.94 -5.53
CA VAL A 609 -3.32 1.96 -4.41
C VAL A 609 -3.67 3.39 -4.07
N GLY A 610 -4.94 3.73 -4.16
CA GLY A 610 -5.51 4.96 -3.65
C GLY A 610 -6.11 4.72 -2.27
N ILE A 611 -5.55 5.37 -1.25
CA ILE A 611 -6.10 5.39 0.10
C ILE A 611 -7.03 6.59 0.17
N LEU A 612 -8.32 6.35 -0.02
CA LEU A 612 -9.33 7.39 -0.14
C LEU A 612 -9.70 7.98 1.22
N SER A 613 -10.39 7.19 2.03
CA SER A 613 -10.95 7.65 3.30
C SER A 613 -11.21 6.48 4.24
N ALA A 614 -11.48 6.78 5.50
CA ALA A 614 -12.15 5.85 6.40
C ALA A 614 -13.47 6.46 6.89
N ARG A 615 -14.38 5.62 7.32
CA ARG A 615 -15.70 6.03 7.81
C ARG A 615 -16.06 5.31 9.09
N ASN A 616 -16.82 6.02 9.94
CA ASN A 616 -17.36 5.48 11.19
C ASN A 616 -16.27 4.85 12.09
N LEU A 617 -15.10 5.50 12.16
CA LEU A 617 -14.06 5.10 13.09
C LEU A 617 -14.56 5.26 14.53
N LEU A 618 -14.14 4.36 15.42
CA LEU A 618 -14.43 4.51 16.84
C LEU A 618 -13.53 5.61 17.45
N PRO A 619 -14.05 6.40 18.40
CA PRO A 619 -13.23 7.36 19.13
C PRO A 619 -12.23 6.62 20.02
N MET A 620 -10.95 6.64 19.64
CA MET A 620 -9.88 5.95 20.37
C MET A 620 -9.43 6.75 21.62
N LYS A 621 -9.65 8.06 21.64
CA LYS A 621 -9.25 8.99 22.69
C LYS A 621 -10.44 9.51 23.53
N GLY A 622 -11.47 8.71 23.67
CA GLY A 622 -12.71 9.10 24.35
C GLY A 622 -12.55 9.53 25.82
N LYS A 623 -11.46 9.13 26.49
CA LYS A 623 -11.13 9.62 27.85
C LYS A 623 -10.74 11.09 27.90
N ASP A 624 -10.18 11.62 26.82
CA ASP A 624 -9.69 12.99 26.71
C ASP A 624 -10.68 13.89 25.95
N ASN A 625 -11.90 13.45 25.74
CA ASN A 625 -12.93 14.13 24.95
C ASN A 625 -12.49 14.46 23.50
N ARG A 626 -11.53 13.70 22.96
CA ARG A 626 -11.01 13.78 21.60
C ARG A 626 -11.42 12.58 20.80
N LEU A 627 -11.50 12.74 19.48
CA LEU A 627 -11.84 11.68 18.55
C LEU A 627 -10.59 10.82 18.24
N THR A 628 -10.32 10.58 17.00
CA THR A 628 -9.22 9.71 16.54
C THR A 628 -8.28 10.51 15.64
N ASP A 629 -6.98 10.34 15.81
CA ASP A 629 -5.94 10.94 14.96
C ASP A 629 -5.41 9.86 14.01
N ALA A 630 -6.17 9.57 12.94
CA ALA A 630 -5.96 8.40 12.12
C ALA A 630 -4.92 8.59 11.03
N TYR A 631 -4.08 7.58 10.83
CA TYR A 631 -3.20 7.44 9.67
C TYR A 631 -3.18 5.99 9.17
N CYS A 632 -2.82 5.80 7.90
CA CYS A 632 -2.69 4.49 7.29
C CYS A 632 -1.22 4.14 7.05
N VAL A 633 -0.91 2.86 7.16
CA VAL A 633 0.36 2.29 6.73
C VAL A 633 0.09 1.20 5.72
N ALA A 634 0.67 1.30 4.53
CA ALA A 634 0.60 0.28 3.50
C ALA A 634 1.96 -0.37 3.30
N LYS A 635 2.01 -1.69 3.31
CA LYS A 635 3.25 -2.47 3.14
C LYS A 635 3.10 -3.44 1.98
N TYR A 636 4.03 -3.37 1.04
CA TYR A 636 4.23 -4.37 0.02
C TYR A 636 5.75 -4.51 -0.26
N GLY A 637 6.29 -5.71 -0.12
CA GLY A 637 7.72 -5.94 -0.22
C GLY A 637 8.51 -5.19 0.85
N ASN A 638 9.57 -4.53 0.43
CA ASN A 638 10.41 -3.70 1.28
C ASN A 638 9.96 -2.23 1.36
N LYS A 639 8.97 -1.83 0.56
CA LYS A 639 8.44 -0.47 0.54
C LYS A 639 7.23 -0.35 1.46
N TRP A 640 7.36 0.54 2.43
CA TRP A 640 6.31 0.89 3.38
C TRP A 640 5.91 2.34 3.15
N VAL A 641 4.63 2.61 3.23
CA VAL A 641 4.08 3.95 3.05
C VAL A 641 3.25 4.31 4.27
N ARG A 642 3.44 5.49 4.81
CA ARG A 642 2.61 6.09 5.83
C ARG A 642 1.91 7.30 5.25
N THR A 643 0.59 7.39 5.41
CA THR A 643 -0.18 8.57 5.02
C THR A 643 -0.03 9.69 6.06
N ARG A 644 -0.53 10.88 5.71
CA ARG A 644 -0.70 11.94 6.71
C ARG A 644 -1.59 11.48 7.85
N THR A 645 -1.34 12.00 9.04
CA THR A 645 -2.26 11.87 10.16
C THR A 645 -3.31 12.98 10.09
N LEU A 646 -4.58 12.61 10.01
CA LEU A 646 -5.70 13.53 10.09
C LEU A 646 -6.23 13.55 11.51
N LEU A 647 -6.29 14.76 12.08
CA LEU A 647 -6.55 14.97 13.48
C LEU A 647 -8.03 15.03 13.79
N ASP A 648 -8.37 14.47 14.96
CA ASP A 648 -9.68 14.66 15.63
C ASP A 648 -10.88 14.41 14.72
N THR A 649 -10.84 13.31 13.94
CA THR A 649 -11.89 12.96 13.00
C THR A 649 -12.20 11.46 13.01
N LEU A 650 -13.49 11.13 12.87
CA LEU A 650 -13.96 9.75 12.68
C LEU A 650 -14.16 9.41 11.20
N HIS A 651 -14.00 10.39 10.32
CA HIS A 651 -14.16 10.25 8.87
C HIS A 651 -12.98 10.88 8.11
N PRO A 652 -11.74 10.39 8.33
CA PRO A 652 -10.56 10.95 7.67
C PRO A 652 -10.60 10.73 6.15
N ARG A 653 -10.21 11.75 5.40
CA ARG A 653 -10.10 11.72 3.93
C ARG A 653 -8.65 12.01 3.55
N TRP A 654 -7.88 10.96 3.23
CA TRP A 654 -6.46 11.11 2.86
C TRP A 654 -6.28 11.46 1.39
N ASN A 655 -7.00 10.77 0.50
CA ASN A 655 -6.87 10.89 -0.96
C ASN A 655 -5.42 10.85 -1.44
N GLU A 656 -4.66 9.89 -0.95
CA GLU A 656 -3.27 9.65 -1.31
C GLU A 656 -3.14 8.41 -2.16
N GLN A 657 -2.35 8.48 -3.23
CA GLN A 657 -2.12 7.38 -4.16
C GLN A 657 -0.64 7.00 -4.18
N TYR A 658 -0.37 5.70 -4.09
CA TYR A 658 0.97 5.15 -4.06
C TYR A 658 1.11 3.99 -5.04
N THR A 659 2.35 3.72 -5.45
CA THR A 659 2.69 2.69 -6.43
C THR A 659 3.74 1.73 -5.90
N TRP A 660 3.65 0.46 -6.31
CA TRP A 660 4.63 -0.58 -6.03
C TRP A 660 4.92 -1.39 -7.27
N GLU A 661 6.19 -1.76 -7.46
CA GLU A 661 6.58 -2.73 -8.47
C GLU A 661 6.22 -4.14 -8.00
N VAL A 662 5.60 -4.93 -8.86
CA VAL A 662 5.18 -6.31 -8.58
C VAL A 662 6.06 -7.27 -9.37
N HIS A 663 6.59 -8.28 -8.68
CA HIS A 663 7.46 -9.29 -9.27
C HIS A 663 6.86 -10.70 -9.23
N ASP A 664 5.83 -10.92 -8.42
CA ASP A 664 5.12 -12.19 -8.32
C ASP A 664 3.62 -11.96 -8.08
N PRO A 665 2.72 -12.58 -8.86
CA PRO A 665 1.29 -12.40 -8.68
C PRO A 665 0.76 -12.99 -7.37
N CYS A 666 1.48 -13.93 -6.79
CA CYS A 666 1.13 -14.67 -5.58
C CYS A 666 1.48 -13.91 -4.29
N THR A 667 1.32 -12.59 -4.27
CA THR A 667 1.73 -11.72 -3.17
C THR A 667 0.55 -10.92 -2.63
N VAL A 668 0.69 -10.38 -1.43
CA VAL A 668 -0.38 -9.70 -0.69
C VAL A 668 0.07 -8.30 -0.30
N ILE A 669 -0.77 -7.30 -0.56
CA ILE A 669 -0.62 -5.97 0.05
C ILE A 669 -1.38 -5.92 1.36
N THR A 670 -0.76 -5.34 2.39
CA THR A 670 -1.35 -5.12 3.70
C THR A 670 -1.46 -3.63 3.97
N ILE A 671 -2.65 -3.16 4.34
CA ILE A 671 -2.93 -1.77 4.67
C ILE A 671 -3.53 -1.74 6.06
N GLY A 672 -2.84 -1.12 7.01
CA GLY A 672 -3.29 -0.96 8.40
C GLY A 672 -3.69 0.48 8.70
N VAL A 673 -4.66 0.66 9.59
CA VAL A 673 -5.09 1.96 10.10
C VAL A 673 -4.77 2.03 11.59
N PHE A 674 -4.18 3.15 12.01
CA PHE A 674 -3.70 3.36 13.38
C PHE A 674 -4.13 4.74 13.90
N ASP A 675 -4.26 4.84 15.22
CA ASP A 675 -4.41 6.12 15.91
C ASP A 675 -3.05 6.61 16.41
N ASN A 676 -2.67 7.81 16.04
CA ASN A 676 -1.41 8.43 16.43
C ASN A 676 -1.51 8.98 17.86
N CYS A 677 -0.86 8.31 18.79
CA CYS A 677 -0.88 8.69 20.21
C CYS A 677 0.25 9.66 20.64
N HIS A 678 1.18 9.99 19.73
CA HIS A 678 2.37 10.80 20.03
C HIS A 678 2.23 12.29 19.78
N ILE A 679 1.10 12.76 19.26
CA ILE A 679 0.88 14.16 18.89
C ILE A 679 0.88 15.08 20.11
N ASN A 680 0.55 14.57 21.30
CA ASN A 680 0.42 15.35 22.53
C ASN A 680 1.60 15.18 23.51
N GLY A 681 2.77 14.75 23.05
CA GLY A 681 4.01 14.73 23.84
C GLY A 681 4.09 13.65 24.92
N LYS A 682 3.28 12.62 24.88
CA LYS A 682 3.42 11.43 25.72
C LYS A 682 4.30 10.42 25.02
N ASP A 683 5.59 10.44 25.25
CA ASP A 683 6.56 9.56 24.59
C ASP A 683 6.33 8.06 24.87
N ASP A 684 5.69 7.71 25.97
CA ASP A 684 5.41 6.31 26.36
C ASP A 684 4.11 5.74 25.82
N ALA A 685 3.28 6.55 25.15
CA ALA A 685 2.04 6.07 24.56
C ALA A 685 2.33 5.21 23.33
N ARG A 686 1.59 4.10 23.17
CA ARG A 686 1.65 3.23 21.97
C ARG A 686 0.57 3.60 20.99
N ASP A 687 0.90 3.60 19.69
CA ASP A 687 -0.09 3.78 18.66
C ASP A 687 -1.10 2.63 18.67
N GLN A 688 -2.38 2.98 18.66
CA GLN A 688 -3.45 2.00 18.78
C GLN A 688 -3.86 1.50 17.39
N ARG A 689 -4.00 0.18 17.26
CA ARG A 689 -4.48 -0.44 16.03
C ARG A 689 -5.99 -0.27 15.87
N ILE A 690 -6.42 0.21 14.73
CA ILE A 690 -7.84 0.36 14.37
C ILE A 690 -8.29 -0.84 13.52
N GLY A 691 -7.40 -1.37 12.70
CA GLY A 691 -7.65 -2.54 11.88
C GLY A 691 -6.74 -2.58 10.67
N LYS A 692 -6.80 -3.66 9.92
CA LYS A 692 -6.03 -3.81 8.68
C LYS A 692 -6.82 -4.55 7.61
N VAL A 693 -6.39 -4.37 6.36
CA VAL A 693 -6.93 -5.02 5.18
C VAL A 693 -5.79 -5.71 4.44
N ARG A 694 -6.00 -6.94 4.01
CA ARG A 694 -5.07 -7.72 3.20
C ARG A 694 -5.72 -8.10 1.89
N ILE A 695 -5.06 -7.83 0.78
CA ILE A 695 -5.57 -8.13 -0.56
C ILE A 695 -4.49 -8.84 -1.35
N ARG A 696 -4.84 -9.99 -1.89
CA ARG A 696 -3.96 -10.78 -2.75
C ARG A 696 -4.00 -10.27 -4.18
N LEU A 697 -2.84 -9.98 -4.77
CA LEU A 697 -2.75 -9.39 -6.10
C LEU A 697 -3.25 -10.31 -7.21
N SER A 698 -3.09 -11.62 -7.05
CA SER A 698 -3.58 -12.59 -8.05
C SER A 698 -5.10 -12.59 -8.21
N THR A 699 -5.84 -12.06 -7.23
CA THR A 699 -7.31 -11.92 -7.32
C THR A 699 -7.75 -10.70 -8.11
N LEU A 700 -6.85 -9.77 -8.42
CA LEU A 700 -7.13 -8.56 -9.19
C LEU A 700 -7.01 -8.85 -10.70
N GLU A 701 -8.03 -8.49 -11.48
CA GLU A 701 -7.96 -8.47 -12.93
C GLU A 701 -7.03 -7.32 -13.37
N THR A 702 -6.34 -7.50 -14.50
CA THR A 702 -5.42 -6.48 -15.00
C THR A 702 -6.18 -5.24 -15.46
N GLU A 703 -5.65 -4.05 -15.12
CA GLU A 703 -6.18 -2.73 -15.48
C GLU A 703 -7.57 -2.37 -14.92
N ARG A 704 -8.17 -3.27 -14.17
CA ARG A 704 -9.46 -3.01 -13.54
C ARG A 704 -9.26 -2.26 -12.23
N ILE A 705 -10.03 -1.18 -12.06
CA ILE A 705 -10.09 -0.42 -10.81
C ILE A 705 -11.11 -1.08 -9.89
N TYR A 706 -10.69 -1.38 -8.65
CA TYR A 706 -11.52 -1.92 -7.59
C TYR A 706 -11.65 -0.87 -6.49
N THR A 707 -12.78 -0.17 -6.48
CA THR A 707 -13.11 0.78 -5.41
C THR A 707 -14.10 0.12 -4.47
N HIS A 708 -13.71 -0.06 -3.20
CA HIS A 708 -14.53 -0.75 -2.21
C HIS A 708 -14.23 -0.29 -0.79
N SER A 709 -15.23 -0.39 0.09
CA SER A 709 -15.09 -0.15 1.53
C SER A 709 -14.89 -1.47 2.26
N TYR A 710 -13.78 -1.57 2.99
CA TYR A 710 -13.40 -2.77 3.73
C TYR A 710 -13.61 -2.56 5.22
N PRO A 711 -14.27 -3.50 5.93
CA PRO A 711 -14.44 -3.39 7.38
C PRO A 711 -13.10 -3.51 8.10
N LEU A 712 -12.85 -2.62 9.05
CA LEU A 712 -11.71 -2.67 9.95
C LEU A 712 -12.07 -3.51 11.17
N LEU A 713 -11.54 -4.73 11.19
CA LEU A 713 -11.84 -5.72 12.22
C LEU A 713 -10.62 -5.92 13.11
N VAL A 714 -10.83 -5.87 14.42
CA VAL A 714 -9.80 -6.18 15.42
C VAL A 714 -10.34 -7.21 16.38
N LEU A 715 -9.58 -8.27 16.57
CA LEU A 715 -9.81 -9.23 17.62
C LEU A 715 -9.08 -8.76 18.90
N ALA A 716 -9.82 -8.54 19.95
CA ALA A 716 -9.32 -8.18 21.27
C ALA A 716 -9.67 -9.28 22.27
N PRO A 717 -9.06 -9.34 23.47
CA PRO A 717 -9.47 -10.28 24.52
C PRO A 717 -10.97 -10.22 24.86
N SER A 718 -11.60 -9.06 24.61
CA SER A 718 -13.05 -8.85 24.80
C SER A 718 -13.92 -9.30 23.62
N GLY A 719 -13.37 -9.93 22.57
CA GLY A 719 -14.07 -10.36 21.37
C GLY A 719 -13.76 -9.55 20.13
N LEU A 720 -14.47 -9.82 19.05
CA LEU A 720 -14.34 -9.13 17.76
C LEU A 720 -14.96 -7.73 17.86
N ARG A 721 -14.21 -6.72 17.42
CA ARG A 721 -14.69 -5.34 17.31
C ARG A 721 -14.56 -4.84 15.88
N LYS A 722 -15.60 -4.16 15.40
CA LYS A 722 -15.55 -3.41 14.13
C LYS A 722 -15.28 -1.94 14.47
N HIS A 723 -14.17 -1.43 13.96
CA HIS A 723 -13.71 -0.05 14.22
C HIS A 723 -13.98 0.90 13.05
N GLY A 724 -14.91 0.58 12.18
CA GLY A 724 -15.23 1.38 11.00
C GLY A 724 -14.88 0.67 9.70
N GLU A 725 -14.77 1.44 8.63
CA GLU A 725 -14.52 0.94 7.28
C GLU A 725 -13.44 1.79 6.60
N LEU A 726 -12.54 1.13 5.86
CA LEU A 726 -11.50 1.76 5.05
C LEU A 726 -11.89 1.71 3.58
N HIS A 727 -11.93 2.85 2.93
CA HIS A 727 -12.27 3.00 1.52
C HIS A 727 -11.00 3.08 0.68
N LEU A 728 -10.81 2.11 -0.20
CA LEU A 728 -9.63 1.93 -1.03
C LEU A 728 -10.01 1.83 -2.51
N ALA A 729 -9.11 2.29 -3.37
CA ALA A 729 -9.13 2.02 -4.80
C ALA A 729 -7.83 1.31 -5.19
N LEU A 730 -7.93 0.16 -5.83
CA LEU A 730 -6.79 -0.64 -6.24
C LEU A 730 -6.81 -0.89 -7.75
N ARG A 731 -5.63 -0.84 -8.37
CA ARG A 731 -5.44 -1.24 -9.76
C ARG A 731 -4.11 -1.96 -9.91
N PHE A 732 -4.14 -3.12 -10.53
CA PHE A 732 -2.95 -3.84 -10.96
C PHE A 732 -2.79 -3.72 -12.47
N THR A 733 -1.70 -3.14 -12.94
CA THR A 733 -1.38 -2.99 -14.35
C THR A 733 -0.23 -3.94 -14.71
N CYS A 734 -0.47 -4.86 -15.63
CA CYS A 734 0.56 -5.77 -16.13
C CYS A 734 1.38 -5.09 -17.21
N THR A 735 2.69 -4.97 -17.01
CA THR A 735 3.62 -4.40 -17.99
C THR A 735 4.34 -5.44 -18.83
N ALA A 736 4.41 -6.69 -18.35
CA ALA A 736 5.16 -7.78 -18.98
C ALA A 736 4.38 -9.11 -18.91
N TRP A 737 3.45 -9.32 -19.82
CA TRP A 737 2.57 -10.49 -19.87
C TRP A 737 3.33 -11.81 -19.93
N MET A 738 4.38 -11.89 -20.76
CA MET A 738 5.18 -13.10 -20.89
C MET A 738 5.90 -13.46 -19.58
N ASN A 739 6.43 -12.46 -18.89
CA ASN A 739 7.07 -12.66 -17.59
C ASN A 739 6.05 -13.11 -16.53
N MET A 740 4.86 -12.52 -16.55
CA MET A 740 3.79 -12.89 -15.62
C MET A 740 3.35 -14.35 -15.83
N MET A 741 3.11 -14.77 -17.08
CA MET A 741 2.76 -16.15 -17.39
C MET A 741 3.88 -17.12 -17.01
N ALA A 742 5.14 -16.75 -17.28
CA ALA A 742 6.29 -17.56 -16.88
C ALA A 742 6.42 -17.73 -15.36
N GLN A 743 5.95 -16.75 -14.54
CA GLN A 743 6.01 -16.88 -13.09
C GLN A 743 5.18 -18.06 -12.56
N TYR A 744 4.05 -18.39 -13.19
CA TYR A 744 3.23 -19.53 -12.77
C TYR A 744 3.95 -20.89 -12.90
N SER A 745 4.94 -20.99 -13.77
CA SER A 745 5.76 -22.20 -13.94
C SER A 745 7.02 -22.24 -13.05
N ARG A 746 7.48 -21.09 -12.54
CA ARG A 746 8.72 -20.98 -11.78
C ARG A 746 8.51 -21.31 -10.30
N PRO A 747 9.55 -21.82 -9.61
CA PRO A 747 9.51 -22.03 -8.17
C PRO A 747 9.18 -20.75 -7.43
N LEU A 748 8.45 -20.86 -6.32
CA LEU A 748 8.08 -19.72 -5.48
C LEU A 748 9.32 -19.10 -4.80
N LEU A 749 10.14 -19.95 -4.19
CA LEU A 749 11.36 -19.58 -3.49
C LEU A 749 12.61 -19.75 -4.38
N PRO A 750 13.73 -19.12 -4.05
CA PRO A 750 15.01 -19.36 -4.68
C PRO A 750 15.45 -20.83 -4.59
N LYS A 751 16.19 -21.30 -5.60
CA LYS A 751 16.60 -22.71 -5.75
C LYS A 751 17.33 -23.28 -4.53
N MET A 752 18.11 -22.44 -3.83
CA MET A 752 18.88 -22.88 -2.66
C MET A 752 18.00 -23.42 -1.54
N HIS A 753 16.77 -22.92 -1.37
CA HIS A 753 15.86 -23.37 -0.32
C HIS A 753 15.20 -24.72 -0.60
N TYR A 754 15.22 -25.19 -1.84
CA TYR A 754 14.78 -26.54 -2.18
C TYR A 754 15.92 -27.56 -2.06
N VAL A 755 17.18 -27.13 -2.21
CA VAL A 755 18.37 -27.97 -2.04
C VAL A 755 18.72 -28.11 -0.57
N GLN A 756 18.63 -27.05 0.19
CA GLN A 756 18.89 -26.98 1.63
C GLN A 756 17.77 -26.21 2.34
N PRO A 757 16.66 -26.90 2.63
CA PRO A 757 15.53 -26.26 3.32
C PRO A 757 15.93 -25.82 4.73
N ILE A 758 15.38 -24.70 5.17
CA ILE A 758 15.56 -24.22 6.55
C ILE A 758 14.72 -25.10 7.46
N SER A 759 15.28 -25.54 8.57
CA SER A 759 14.57 -26.31 9.58
C SER A 759 13.42 -25.48 10.19
N VAL A 760 12.26 -26.10 10.34
CA VAL A 760 11.06 -25.48 10.95
C VAL A 760 11.36 -24.87 12.34
N ARG A 761 12.28 -25.45 13.09
CA ARG A 761 12.70 -24.95 14.41
C ARG A 761 13.32 -23.54 14.36
N HIS A 762 13.96 -23.21 13.24
CA HIS A 762 14.60 -21.90 13.07
C HIS A 762 13.67 -20.83 12.54
N ILE A 763 12.62 -21.22 11.82
CA ILE A 763 11.76 -20.28 11.07
C ILE A 763 11.09 -19.25 11.98
N ASP A 764 10.44 -19.68 13.06
CA ASP A 764 9.71 -18.77 13.96
C ASP A 764 10.66 -17.80 14.66
N TRP A 765 11.81 -18.32 15.10
CA TRP A 765 12.82 -17.47 15.72
C TRP A 765 13.41 -16.46 14.75
N LEU A 766 13.75 -16.89 13.53
CA LEU A 766 14.26 -16.00 12.48
C LEU A 766 13.24 -14.93 12.09
N ARG A 767 11.95 -15.27 12.02
CA ARG A 767 10.87 -14.32 11.74
C ARG A 767 10.80 -13.25 12.82
N HIS A 768 10.88 -13.65 14.09
CA HIS A 768 10.87 -12.71 15.20
C HIS A 768 12.09 -11.78 15.21
N GLN A 769 13.29 -12.32 14.95
CA GLN A 769 14.51 -11.50 14.85
C GLN A 769 14.46 -10.54 13.67
N ALA A 770 13.95 -10.97 12.53
CA ALA A 770 13.77 -10.14 11.36
C ALA A 770 12.82 -8.96 11.64
N MET A 771 11.70 -9.22 12.30
CA MET A 771 10.76 -8.19 12.71
C MET A 771 11.43 -7.15 13.63
N GLN A 772 12.25 -7.58 14.59
CA GLN A 772 12.97 -6.66 15.48
C GLN A 772 13.95 -5.77 14.72
N ILE A 773 14.69 -6.34 13.75
CA ILE A 773 15.62 -5.57 12.91
C ILE A 773 14.87 -4.54 12.06
N VAL A 774 13.76 -4.94 11.44
CA VAL A 774 12.91 -4.02 10.65
C VAL A 774 12.36 -2.91 11.53
N ALA A 775 11.81 -3.24 12.69
CA ALA A 775 11.28 -2.26 13.63
C ALA A 775 12.35 -1.28 14.13
N ALA A 776 13.54 -1.76 14.49
CA ALA A 776 14.66 -0.93 14.93
C ALA A 776 15.15 0.03 13.82
N ARG A 777 15.02 -0.36 12.55
CA ARG A 777 15.39 0.50 11.41
C ARG A 777 14.33 1.56 11.14
N LEU A 778 13.07 1.18 11.11
CA LEU A 778 11.97 2.07 10.75
C LEU A 778 11.65 3.11 11.83
N ILE A 779 11.94 2.82 13.11
CA ILE A 779 11.74 3.77 14.19
C ILE A 779 12.73 4.95 14.13
N ARG A 780 13.88 4.80 13.46
CA ARG A 780 14.89 5.86 13.30
C ARG A 780 14.53 6.90 12.23
N ALA A 781 13.49 6.64 11.46
CA ALA A 781 13.03 7.58 10.44
C ALA A 781 12.19 8.70 11.05
N GLU A 782 12.01 9.80 10.35
CA GLU A 782 11.14 10.90 10.73
C GLU A 782 10.04 11.13 9.68
N PRO A 783 8.76 10.94 10.02
CA PRO A 783 8.21 10.43 11.29
C PRO A 783 8.59 8.98 11.56
N PRO A 784 8.76 8.59 12.84
CA PRO A 784 9.12 7.22 13.17
C PRO A 784 7.96 6.26 12.91
N LEU A 785 8.27 5.09 12.36
CA LEU A 785 7.32 3.99 12.33
C LEU A 785 7.55 3.10 13.54
N ARG A 786 6.60 3.10 14.46
CA ARG A 786 6.74 2.48 15.79
C ARG A 786 6.74 0.96 15.73
N ARG A 787 7.32 0.34 16.73
CA ARG A 787 7.47 -1.12 16.83
C ARG A 787 6.12 -1.85 16.79
N GLU A 788 5.11 -1.38 17.53
CA GLU A 788 3.77 -1.95 17.58
C GLU A 788 3.07 -1.96 16.20
N VAL A 789 3.34 -0.94 15.38
CA VAL A 789 2.84 -0.85 14.01
C VAL A 789 3.50 -1.91 13.14
N VAL A 790 4.81 -2.05 13.23
CA VAL A 790 5.57 -3.04 12.46
C VAL A 790 5.16 -4.47 12.86
N GLU A 791 5.02 -4.75 14.15
CA GLU A 791 4.56 -6.05 14.66
C GLU A 791 3.19 -6.41 14.11
N TYR A 792 2.26 -5.46 14.13
CA TYR A 792 0.90 -5.67 13.62
C TYR A 792 0.85 -5.86 12.11
N MET A 793 1.67 -5.13 11.36
CA MET A 793 1.72 -5.23 9.90
C MET A 793 2.37 -6.53 9.41
N LEU A 794 3.33 -7.10 10.15
CA LEU A 794 4.06 -8.31 9.76
C LEU A 794 3.42 -9.62 10.24
N ASP A 795 2.42 -9.57 11.14
CA ASP A 795 1.73 -10.76 11.69
C ASP A 795 2.70 -11.85 12.19
N VAL A 796 3.73 -11.47 12.91
CA VAL A 796 4.78 -12.40 13.37
C VAL A 796 4.23 -13.53 14.22
N ASP A 797 3.19 -13.28 15.02
CA ASP A 797 2.57 -14.22 15.94
C ASP A 797 1.46 -15.09 15.30
N TYR A 798 1.25 -14.99 13.99
CA TYR A 798 0.21 -15.76 13.29
C TYR A 798 0.33 -17.27 13.48
N HIS A 799 1.54 -17.79 13.61
CA HIS A 799 1.79 -19.23 13.75
C HIS A 799 1.61 -19.76 15.17
N MET A 800 1.29 -18.89 16.12
CA MET A 800 1.00 -19.32 17.49
C MET A 800 -0.30 -20.12 17.55
N PHE A 801 -0.38 -21.03 18.52
CA PHE A 801 -1.60 -21.84 18.73
C PHE A 801 -2.79 -20.95 19.07
N SER A 802 -3.92 -21.23 18.43
CA SER A 802 -5.20 -20.57 18.69
C SER A 802 -6.32 -21.58 18.51
N LEU A 803 -7.15 -21.77 19.54
CA LEU A 803 -8.28 -22.69 19.48
C LEU A 803 -9.29 -22.26 18.43
N ARG A 804 -9.53 -20.95 18.32
CA ARG A 804 -10.38 -20.36 17.29
C ARG A 804 -9.90 -20.72 15.87
N ARG A 805 -8.60 -20.57 15.59
CA ARG A 805 -8.01 -20.93 14.28
C ARG A 805 -8.08 -22.42 14.03
N SER A 806 -7.93 -23.23 15.04
CA SER A 806 -8.10 -24.69 14.92
C SER A 806 -9.52 -25.05 14.53
N LYS A 807 -10.54 -24.41 15.13
CA LYS A 807 -11.94 -24.51 14.72
C LYS A 807 -12.16 -24.03 13.28
N ALA A 808 -11.59 -22.88 12.91
CA ALA A 808 -11.66 -22.37 11.54
C ALA A 808 -11.10 -23.37 10.53
N ASN A 809 -9.93 -23.96 10.79
CA ASN A 809 -9.34 -24.98 9.94
C ASN A 809 -10.20 -26.25 9.84
N PHE A 810 -10.83 -26.67 10.94
CA PHE A 810 -11.77 -27.78 10.93
C PHE A 810 -12.99 -27.48 10.03
N PHE A 811 -13.62 -26.32 10.16
CA PHE A 811 -14.74 -25.94 9.29
C PHE A 811 -14.36 -25.78 7.83
N ARG A 812 -13.14 -25.34 7.54
CA ARG A 812 -12.60 -25.30 6.17
C ARG A 812 -12.55 -26.72 5.57
N ILE A 813 -12.06 -27.71 6.32
CA ILE A 813 -12.04 -29.11 5.88
C ILE A 813 -13.47 -29.63 5.70
N MET A 814 -14.37 -29.36 6.64
CA MET A 814 -15.76 -29.76 6.52
C MET A 814 -16.44 -29.15 5.29
N SER A 815 -16.10 -27.90 4.95
CA SER A 815 -16.57 -27.25 3.71
C SER A 815 -16.08 -27.98 2.46
N LEU A 816 -14.84 -28.49 2.44
CA LEU A 816 -14.31 -29.30 1.34
C LEU A 816 -15.05 -30.65 1.23
N LEU A 817 -15.27 -31.32 2.36
CA LEU A 817 -16.01 -32.59 2.41
C LEU A 817 -17.47 -32.43 2.00
N SER A 818 -18.10 -31.29 2.31
CA SER A 818 -19.47 -30.99 1.87
C SER A 818 -19.57 -30.88 0.36
N GLY A 819 -18.53 -30.39 -0.32
CA GLY A 819 -18.42 -30.39 -1.79
C GLY A 819 -18.43 -31.81 -2.36
N ILE A 820 -17.67 -32.73 -1.75
CA ILE A 820 -17.66 -34.15 -2.14
C ILE A 820 -19.06 -34.77 -1.89
N SER A 821 -19.66 -34.47 -0.74
CA SER A 821 -21.01 -34.93 -0.44
C SER A 821 -22.09 -34.44 -1.43
N TYR A 822 -21.89 -33.18 -1.95
CA TYR A 822 -22.76 -32.66 -3.01
C TYR A 822 -22.62 -33.46 -4.30
N VAL A 823 -21.42 -33.77 -4.74
CA VAL A 823 -21.15 -34.60 -5.92
C VAL A 823 -21.77 -36.00 -5.75
N TYR A 824 -21.62 -36.60 -4.55
CA TYR A 824 -22.25 -37.89 -4.23
C TYR A 824 -23.76 -37.83 -4.32
N ARG A 825 -24.40 -36.81 -3.75
CA ARG A 825 -25.87 -36.63 -3.82
C ARG A 825 -26.36 -36.38 -5.25
N TRP A 826 -25.56 -35.67 -6.05
CA TRP A 826 -25.85 -35.48 -7.48
C TRP A 826 -25.81 -36.82 -8.23
N PHE A 827 -24.79 -37.64 -7.99
CA PHE A 827 -24.68 -38.98 -8.58
C PHE A 827 -25.81 -39.89 -8.12
N ASP A 828 -26.12 -39.88 -6.83
CA ASP A 828 -27.27 -40.57 -6.25
C ASP A 828 -28.58 -40.14 -6.93
N GLY A 829 -28.75 -38.83 -7.18
CA GLY A 829 -29.89 -38.30 -7.95
C GLY A 829 -29.99 -38.82 -9.39
N ILE A 830 -28.87 -39.13 -10.02
CA ILE A 830 -28.83 -39.80 -11.35
C ILE A 830 -29.25 -41.25 -11.20
N CYS A 831 -28.77 -42.00 -10.21
CA CYS A 831 -29.16 -43.39 -9.95
C CYS A 831 -30.65 -43.55 -9.68
N TYR A 832 -31.27 -42.56 -8.96
CA TYR A 832 -32.70 -42.54 -8.67
C TYR A 832 -33.55 -41.81 -9.71
N TRP A 833 -33.02 -41.50 -10.89
CA TRP A 833 -33.74 -40.85 -11.99
C TRP A 833 -34.50 -39.57 -11.60
N LYS A 834 -34.00 -38.79 -10.66
CA LYS A 834 -34.63 -37.52 -10.24
C LYS A 834 -34.84 -36.55 -11.42
N ASN A 835 -33.92 -36.52 -12.37
CA ASN A 835 -33.98 -35.72 -13.60
C ASN A 835 -33.77 -36.64 -14.81
N PRO A 836 -34.85 -37.13 -15.47
CA PRO A 836 -34.73 -38.14 -16.52
C PRO A 836 -33.85 -37.69 -17.70
N LEU A 837 -33.92 -36.43 -18.12
CA LEU A 837 -33.07 -35.92 -19.21
C LEU A 837 -31.59 -36.02 -18.89
N THR A 838 -31.18 -35.52 -17.71
CA THR A 838 -29.77 -35.57 -17.24
C THR A 838 -29.32 -37.03 -17.09
N THR A 839 -30.18 -37.90 -16.57
CA THR A 839 -29.88 -39.32 -16.41
C THR A 839 -29.67 -40.01 -17.74
N ILE A 840 -30.54 -39.77 -18.75
CA ILE A 840 -30.37 -40.31 -20.09
C ILE A 840 -29.08 -39.87 -20.74
N LEU A 841 -28.73 -38.53 -20.63
CA LEU A 841 -27.49 -38.00 -21.16
C LEU A 841 -26.27 -38.67 -20.53
N VAL A 842 -26.27 -38.85 -19.18
CA VAL A 842 -25.19 -39.54 -18.47
C VAL A 842 -25.08 -41.01 -18.91
N HIS A 843 -26.19 -41.71 -19.10
CA HIS A 843 -26.19 -43.09 -19.62
C HIS A 843 -25.65 -43.20 -21.03
N VAL A 844 -26.04 -42.29 -21.94
CA VAL A 844 -25.49 -42.22 -23.29
C VAL A 844 -24.00 -41.97 -23.24
N LEU A 845 -23.56 -41.00 -22.44
CA LEU A 845 -22.13 -40.73 -22.27
C LEU A 845 -21.39 -41.95 -21.73
N PHE A 846 -21.93 -42.60 -20.71
CA PHE A 846 -21.37 -43.81 -20.12
C PHE A 846 -21.20 -44.92 -21.18
N LEU A 847 -22.24 -45.20 -21.97
CA LEU A 847 -22.18 -46.19 -23.04
C LEU A 847 -21.12 -45.86 -24.12
N ILE A 848 -21.03 -44.56 -24.50
CA ILE A 848 -19.99 -44.11 -25.45
C ILE A 848 -18.59 -44.36 -24.86
N LEU A 849 -18.36 -44.01 -23.59
CA LEU A 849 -17.07 -44.19 -22.95
C LEU A 849 -16.67 -45.64 -22.71
N VAL A 850 -17.65 -46.52 -22.50
CA VAL A 850 -17.40 -47.97 -22.41
C VAL A 850 -17.07 -48.57 -23.75
N CYS A 851 -17.75 -48.14 -24.83
CA CYS A 851 -17.45 -48.61 -26.17
C CYS A 851 -16.11 -48.07 -26.70
N TYR A 852 -15.74 -46.86 -26.32
CA TYR A 852 -14.52 -46.19 -26.73
C TYR A 852 -13.72 -45.69 -25.53
N PRO A 853 -13.02 -46.56 -24.80
CA PRO A 853 -12.32 -46.18 -23.59
C PRO A 853 -11.19 -45.16 -23.80
N GLU A 854 -10.70 -45.00 -25.02
CA GLU A 854 -9.72 -43.97 -25.38
C GLU A 854 -10.25 -42.55 -25.21
N LEU A 855 -11.58 -42.37 -25.23
CA LEU A 855 -12.22 -41.06 -25.03
C LEU A 855 -12.35 -40.63 -23.57
N ILE A 856 -12.05 -41.50 -22.61
CA ILE A 856 -12.24 -41.19 -21.18
C ILE A 856 -11.38 -39.98 -20.79
N LEU A 857 -10.08 -40.02 -21.09
CA LEU A 857 -9.16 -38.94 -20.74
C LEU A 857 -9.49 -37.61 -21.46
N PRO A 858 -9.67 -37.61 -22.82
CA PRO A 858 -10.12 -36.39 -23.52
C PRO A 858 -11.41 -35.80 -22.95
N THR A 859 -12.37 -36.64 -22.62
CA THR A 859 -13.66 -36.24 -22.09
C THR A 859 -13.51 -35.56 -20.72
N ILE A 860 -12.67 -36.09 -19.81
CA ILE A 860 -12.38 -35.47 -18.52
C ILE A 860 -11.84 -34.04 -18.71
N PHE A 861 -10.84 -33.87 -19.57
CA PHE A 861 -10.26 -32.55 -19.81
C PHE A 861 -11.23 -31.58 -20.49
N LEU A 862 -12.10 -32.11 -21.41
CA LEU A 862 -13.16 -31.33 -22.03
C LEU A 862 -14.19 -30.86 -20.99
N TYR A 863 -14.56 -31.71 -20.01
CA TYR A 863 -15.45 -31.30 -18.91
C TYR A 863 -14.81 -30.25 -18.03
N LEU A 864 -13.54 -30.37 -17.69
CA LEU A 864 -12.82 -29.37 -16.92
C LEU A 864 -12.83 -28.01 -17.63
N PHE A 865 -12.65 -28.02 -18.95
CA PHE A 865 -12.75 -26.82 -19.79
C PHE A 865 -14.17 -26.21 -19.73
N VAL A 866 -15.21 -27.01 -19.94
CA VAL A 866 -16.61 -26.55 -19.93
C VAL A 866 -17.03 -26.02 -18.56
N ILE A 867 -16.68 -26.74 -17.47
CA ILE A 867 -16.97 -26.30 -16.10
C ILE A 867 -16.25 -24.99 -15.80
N GLY A 868 -14.99 -24.85 -16.21
CA GLY A 868 -14.23 -23.61 -16.05
C GLY A 868 -14.89 -22.43 -16.75
N LEU A 869 -15.35 -22.60 -17.99
CA LEU A 869 -16.10 -21.57 -18.72
C LEU A 869 -17.44 -21.23 -18.05
N TRP A 870 -18.15 -22.24 -17.57
CA TRP A 870 -19.41 -22.03 -16.87
C TRP A 870 -19.24 -21.23 -15.59
N ASN A 871 -18.23 -21.54 -14.79
CA ASN A 871 -17.92 -20.86 -13.54
C ASN A 871 -17.46 -19.41 -13.74
N TYR A 872 -17.07 -18.99 -14.94
CA TYR A 872 -16.75 -17.59 -15.23
C TYR A 872 -17.87 -16.62 -14.86
N ARG A 873 -19.14 -17.06 -14.97
CA ARG A 873 -20.30 -16.26 -14.58
C ARG A 873 -20.38 -16.01 -13.07
N LEU A 874 -19.83 -16.93 -12.28
CA LEU A 874 -19.89 -16.91 -10.81
C LEU A 874 -18.66 -16.22 -10.19
N ARG A 875 -17.75 -15.65 -11.02
CA ARG A 875 -16.54 -15.02 -10.51
C ARG A 875 -16.84 -13.84 -9.58
N SER A 876 -16.03 -13.70 -8.54
CA SER A 876 -16.12 -12.57 -7.63
C SER A 876 -15.79 -11.25 -8.35
N ARG A 877 -16.62 -10.22 -8.12
CA ARG A 877 -16.42 -8.88 -8.67
C ARG A 877 -15.55 -7.99 -7.79
N VAL A 878 -15.43 -8.35 -6.52
CA VAL A 878 -14.65 -7.63 -5.51
C VAL A 878 -13.54 -8.55 -5.01
N PRO A 879 -12.32 -8.07 -4.84
CA PRO A 879 -11.23 -8.89 -4.30
C PRO A 879 -11.60 -9.35 -2.88
N PRO A 880 -11.39 -10.63 -2.56
CA PRO A 880 -11.64 -11.16 -1.23
C PRO A 880 -10.70 -10.50 -0.21
N HIS A 881 -11.22 -10.24 0.97
CA HIS A 881 -10.51 -9.69 2.11
C HIS A 881 -10.74 -10.54 3.36
N MET A 882 -10.33 -10.05 4.51
CA MET A 882 -10.47 -10.77 5.78
C MET A 882 -11.94 -11.01 6.13
N ASP A 883 -12.29 -12.26 6.48
CA ASP A 883 -13.63 -12.71 6.78
C ASP A 883 -13.74 -13.18 8.24
N ALA A 884 -14.57 -12.48 9.02
CA ALA A 884 -14.78 -12.77 10.42
C ALA A 884 -15.46 -14.12 10.66
N ARG A 885 -16.40 -14.52 9.78
CA ARG A 885 -17.12 -15.80 9.90
C ARG A 885 -16.22 -16.97 9.59
N LEU A 886 -15.48 -16.91 8.49
CA LEU A 886 -14.50 -17.93 8.13
C LEU A 886 -13.45 -18.11 9.23
N SER A 887 -13.09 -17.01 9.89
CA SER A 887 -12.08 -16.96 10.96
C SER A 887 -12.62 -17.43 12.32
N GLN A 888 -13.90 -17.76 12.42
CA GLN A 888 -14.58 -18.08 13.69
C GLN A 888 -14.40 -16.98 14.75
N ALA A 889 -14.39 -15.71 14.34
CA ALA A 889 -14.15 -14.58 15.23
C ALA A 889 -15.45 -14.01 15.84
N GLU A 890 -16.61 -14.20 15.18
CA GLU A 890 -17.88 -13.62 15.62
C GLU A 890 -18.45 -14.32 16.88
N ASN A 891 -18.24 -15.64 17.01
CA ASN A 891 -18.84 -16.47 18.05
C ASN A 891 -17.79 -17.12 18.96
N THR A 892 -16.68 -16.44 19.20
CA THR A 892 -15.59 -16.96 20.01
C THR A 892 -15.86 -16.71 21.50
N HIS A 893 -15.70 -17.72 22.35
CA HIS A 893 -15.82 -17.60 23.82
C HIS A 893 -14.60 -16.87 24.38
N SER A 894 -14.76 -16.19 25.52
CA SER A 894 -13.69 -15.47 26.22
C SER A 894 -12.49 -16.37 26.56
N ASP A 895 -12.75 -17.60 26.99
CA ASP A 895 -11.71 -18.58 27.36
C ASP A 895 -10.80 -18.94 26.16
N GLU A 896 -11.39 -19.04 24.96
CA GLU A 896 -10.63 -19.28 23.73
C GLU A 896 -9.73 -18.09 23.36
N LEU A 897 -10.19 -16.88 23.64
CA LEU A 897 -9.44 -15.65 23.41
C LEU A 897 -8.34 -15.47 24.43
N ASP A 898 -8.55 -15.81 25.67
CA ASP A 898 -7.51 -15.76 26.71
C ASP A 898 -6.32 -16.65 26.33
N GLU A 899 -6.57 -17.85 25.79
CA GLU A 899 -5.50 -18.73 25.29
C GLU A 899 -4.80 -18.18 24.03
N GLU A 900 -5.53 -17.51 23.14
CA GLU A 900 -4.97 -16.92 21.93
C GLU A 900 -4.04 -15.73 22.25
N PHE A 901 -4.40 -14.92 23.25
CA PHE A 901 -3.60 -13.76 23.66
C PHE A 901 -2.54 -14.07 24.72
N ASP A 902 -2.51 -15.29 25.27
CA ASP A 902 -1.45 -15.71 26.17
C ASP A 902 -0.11 -15.83 25.44
N THR A 903 0.92 -15.18 25.98
CA THR A 903 2.25 -15.15 25.36
C THR A 903 2.93 -16.51 25.41
N PHE A 904 3.76 -16.83 24.43
CA PHE A 904 4.59 -18.03 24.42
C PHE A 904 6.10 -17.66 24.36
N PRO A 905 6.89 -18.15 25.32
CA PRO A 905 6.53 -18.92 26.52
C PRO A 905 5.67 -18.11 27.48
N THR A 906 4.78 -18.78 28.24
CA THR A 906 3.87 -18.08 29.15
C THR A 906 4.62 -17.26 30.20
N SER A 907 4.06 -16.13 30.60
CA SER A 907 4.65 -15.24 31.62
C SER A 907 4.45 -15.73 33.07
N ARG A 908 3.76 -16.86 33.25
CA ARG A 908 3.49 -17.45 34.58
C ARG A 908 4.78 -17.94 35.24
N PRO A 909 4.84 -18.04 36.59
CA PRO A 909 6.03 -18.51 37.31
C PRO A 909 6.51 -19.87 36.76
N SER A 910 7.84 -20.08 36.74
CA SER A 910 8.45 -21.27 36.17
C SER A 910 8.22 -22.49 37.06
N ASP A 911 7.15 -23.21 36.81
CA ASP A 911 6.84 -24.45 37.45
C ASP A 911 6.71 -25.57 36.39
N ILE A 912 6.64 -26.83 36.82
CA ILE A 912 6.49 -27.99 35.94
C ILE A 912 5.22 -27.90 35.10
N VAL A 913 4.16 -27.31 35.62
CA VAL A 913 2.87 -27.13 34.94
C VAL A 913 3.05 -26.20 33.74
N ARG A 914 3.73 -25.08 33.93
CA ARG A 914 4.06 -24.14 32.83
C ARG A 914 4.85 -24.83 31.72
N MET A 915 5.89 -25.58 32.06
CA MET A 915 6.69 -26.26 31.03
C MET A 915 5.86 -27.30 30.25
N ARG A 916 4.95 -28.00 30.93
CA ARG A 916 4.04 -28.98 30.29
C ARG A 916 3.01 -28.27 29.41
N TYR A 917 2.46 -27.16 29.88
CA TYR A 917 1.52 -26.33 29.12
C TYR A 917 2.18 -25.77 27.86
N ASP A 918 3.36 -25.16 27.98
CA ASP A 918 4.11 -24.61 26.83
C ASP A 918 4.46 -25.69 25.80
N ARG A 919 4.83 -26.90 26.26
CA ARG A 919 5.07 -28.05 25.38
C ARG A 919 3.80 -28.48 24.65
N LEU A 920 2.67 -28.56 25.36
CA LEU A 920 1.38 -28.91 24.79
C LEU A 920 0.94 -27.86 23.75
N LYS A 921 1.03 -26.58 24.07
CA LYS A 921 0.74 -25.47 23.18
C LYS A 921 1.60 -25.50 21.91
N SER A 922 2.89 -25.81 22.03
CA SER A 922 3.79 -25.97 20.89
C SER A 922 3.39 -27.16 19.99
N VAL A 923 3.05 -28.29 20.56
CA VAL A 923 2.61 -29.48 19.80
C VAL A 923 1.25 -29.21 19.12
N ALA A 924 0.31 -28.62 19.84
CA ALA A 924 -0.99 -28.24 19.31
C ALA A 924 -0.88 -27.23 18.15
N GLY A 925 0.02 -26.26 18.25
CA GLY A 925 0.32 -25.31 17.18
C GLY A 925 0.83 -25.99 15.90
N ARG A 926 1.66 -27.01 16.03
CA ARG A 926 2.12 -27.80 14.87
C ARG A 926 1.00 -28.60 14.23
N VAL A 927 0.14 -29.22 15.04
CA VAL A 927 -1.04 -29.95 14.54
C VAL A 927 -1.99 -28.97 13.83
N GLN A 928 -2.23 -27.81 14.42
CA GLN A 928 -3.01 -26.73 13.79
C GLN A 928 -2.46 -26.33 12.41
N THR A 929 -1.15 -26.17 12.30
CA THR A 929 -0.48 -25.81 11.04
C THR A 929 -0.67 -26.91 9.99
N VAL A 930 -0.48 -28.19 10.35
CA VAL A 930 -0.65 -29.32 9.42
C VAL A 930 -2.10 -29.41 8.93
N ILE A 931 -3.08 -29.25 9.83
CA ILE A 931 -4.49 -29.27 9.47
C ILE A 931 -4.82 -28.07 8.56
N GLY A 932 -4.28 -26.89 8.87
CA GLY A 932 -4.42 -25.70 8.06
C GLY A 932 -3.83 -25.85 6.66
N ASP A 933 -2.65 -26.48 6.54
CA ASP A 933 -2.01 -26.78 5.26
C ASP A 933 -2.84 -27.75 4.42
N LEU A 934 -3.37 -28.81 5.04
CA LEU A 934 -4.26 -29.75 4.36
C LEU A 934 -5.52 -29.05 3.81
N ALA A 935 -6.17 -28.21 4.62
CA ALA A 935 -7.31 -27.41 4.19
C ALA A 935 -6.92 -26.48 3.02
N THR A 936 -5.76 -25.86 3.10
CA THR A 936 -5.23 -24.96 2.06
C THR A 936 -4.98 -25.69 0.73
N GLN A 937 -4.46 -26.92 0.75
CA GLN A 937 -4.29 -27.73 -0.46
C GLN A 937 -5.63 -28.06 -1.12
N GLY A 938 -6.63 -28.47 -0.35
CA GLY A 938 -7.98 -28.72 -0.86
C GLY A 938 -8.64 -27.47 -1.45
N GLU A 939 -8.49 -26.33 -0.81
CA GLU A 939 -9.03 -25.05 -1.30
C GLU A 939 -8.36 -24.58 -2.57
N ARG A 940 -7.02 -24.79 -2.72
CA ARG A 940 -6.30 -24.54 -3.97
C ARG A 940 -6.82 -25.39 -5.10
N ALA A 941 -7.09 -26.68 -4.86
CA ALA A 941 -7.68 -27.56 -5.86
C ALA A 941 -9.03 -27.04 -6.35
N LEU A 942 -9.91 -26.60 -5.45
CA LEU A 942 -11.19 -25.98 -5.82
C LEU A 942 -11.02 -24.63 -6.54
N SER A 943 -9.98 -23.87 -6.21
CA SER A 943 -9.73 -22.56 -6.83
C SER A 943 -9.28 -22.62 -8.29
N ILE A 944 -8.81 -23.79 -8.78
CA ILE A 944 -8.39 -23.99 -10.18
C ILE A 944 -9.50 -23.61 -11.15
N LEU A 945 -10.74 -24.01 -10.86
CA LEU A 945 -11.92 -23.76 -11.69
C LEU A 945 -12.81 -22.62 -11.14
N GLY A 946 -12.44 -22.05 -9.99
CA GLY A 946 -13.26 -21.10 -9.24
C GLY A 946 -13.08 -19.62 -9.61
N TRP A 947 -12.24 -19.28 -10.56
CA TRP A 947 -11.94 -17.91 -10.99
C TRP A 947 -11.49 -16.94 -9.86
N ARG A 948 -10.93 -17.48 -8.78
CA ARG A 948 -10.33 -16.66 -7.73
C ARG A 948 -9.04 -15.98 -8.19
N ASP A 949 -8.26 -16.70 -9.01
CA ASP A 949 -7.16 -16.15 -9.80
C ASP A 949 -7.55 -16.23 -11.27
N PRO A 950 -7.99 -15.13 -11.91
CA PRO A 950 -8.47 -15.14 -13.29
C PRO A 950 -7.43 -15.64 -14.29
N ARG A 951 -6.14 -15.35 -14.04
CA ARG A 951 -5.04 -15.71 -14.93
C ARG A 951 -4.73 -17.21 -14.84
N ALA A 952 -4.64 -17.71 -13.60
CA ALA A 952 -4.37 -19.12 -13.35
C ALA A 952 -5.50 -20.00 -13.91
N THR A 953 -6.75 -19.62 -13.68
CA THR A 953 -7.90 -20.35 -14.23
C THR A 953 -7.92 -20.31 -15.74
N ALA A 954 -7.63 -19.16 -16.38
CA ALA A 954 -7.54 -19.05 -17.83
C ALA A 954 -6.44 -19.95 -18.41
N ILE A 955 -5.25 -19.96 -17.80
CA ILE A 955 -4.14 -20.86 -18.19
C ILE A 955 -4.59 -22.31 -18.10
N PHE A 956 -5.24 -22.70 -17.01
CA PHE A 956 -5.68 -24.08 -16.79
C PHE A 956 -6.77 -24.50 -17.77
N ILE A 957 -7.73 -23.63 -18.08
CA ILE A 957 -8.80 -23.90 -19.04
C ILE A 957 -8.22 -24.09 -20.45
N ILE A 958 -7.32 -23.21 -20.88
CA ILE A 958 -6.64 -23.32 -22.18
C ILE A 958 -5.82 -24.61 -22.25
N PHE A 959 -5.06 -24.89 -21.17
CA PHE A 959 -4.29 -26.14 -21.05
C PHE A 959 -5.22 -27.36 -21.17
N SER A 960 -6.35 -27.36 -20.47
CA SER A 960 -7.30 -28.48 -20.49
C SER A 960 -7.86 -28.72 -21.90
N LEU A 961 -8.16 -27.66 -22.66
CA LEU A 961 -8.62 -27.79 -24.06
C LEU A 961 -7.52 -28.35 -24.95
N ILE A 962 -6.31 -27.80 -24.86
CA ILE A 962 -5.18 -28.28 -25.69
C ILE A 962 -4.89 -29.76 -25.36
N TRP A 963 -4.91 -30.11 -24.09
CA TRP A 963 -4.65 -31.46 -23.62
C TRP A 963 -5.74 -32.43 -24.00
N ALA A 964 -7.02 -32.02 -24.01
CA ALA A 964 -8.12 -32.80 -24.49
C ALA A 964 -7.94 -33.17 -26.01
N VAL A 965 -7.56 -32.17 -26.83
CA VAL A 965 -7.29 -32.37 -28.25
C VAL A 965 -6.07 -33.28 -28.47
N PHE A 966 -4.99 -33.06 -27.70
CA PHE A 966 -3.78 -33.88 -27.77
C PHE A 966 -4.06 -35.35 -27.43
N LEU A 967 -4.81 -35.62 -26.39
CA LEU A 967 -5.18 -36.96 -25.94
C LEU A 967 -6.19 -37.63 -26.89
N TYR A 968 -6.99 -36.85 -27.62
CA TYR A 968 -7.87 -37.39 -28.67
C TYR A 968 -7.10 -37.84 -29.92
N VAL A 969 -6.07 -37.07 -30.33
CA VAL A 969 -5.29 -37.37 -31.54
C VAL A 969 -4.23 -38.43 -31.27
N THR A 970 -3.64 -38.47 -30.04
CA THR A 970 -2.52 -39.34 -29.71
C THR A 970 -3.02 -40.64 -29.08
N PRO A 971 -2.59 -41.81 -29.58
CA PRO A 971 -2.94 -43.09 -28.96
C PRO A 971 -2.50 -43.15 -27.48
N PHE A 972 -3.37 -43.73 -26.65
CA PHE A 972 -3.12 -43.85 -25.21
C PHE A 972 -1.78 -44.56 -24.87
N GLN A 973 -1.41 -45.56 -25.67
CA GLN A 973 -0.15 -46.29 -25.47
C GLN A 973 1.08 -45.37 -25.54
N VAL A 974 1.07 -44.43 -26.51
CA VAL A 974 2.16 -43.47 -26.68
C VAL A 974 2.26 -42.56 -25.45
N VAL A 975 1.12 -42.05 -24.98
CA VAL A 975 1.03 -41.19 -23.79
C VAL A 975 1.52 -41.95 -22.56
N ALA A 976 1.10 -43.21 -22.37
CA ALA A 976 1.50 -44.05 -21.28
C ALA A 976 3.02 -44.32 -21.27
N VAL A 977 3.60 -44.60 -22.44
CA VAL A 977 5.06 -44.76 -22.59
C VAL A 977 5.80 -43.47 -22.24
N LEU A 978 5.37 -42.32 -22.76
CA LEU A 978 6.01 -41.03 -22.45
C LEU A 978 5.96 -40.70 -20.97
N ILE A 979 4.83 -40.89 -20.32
CA ILE A 979 4.65 -40.66 -18.89
C ILE A 979 5.50 -41.66 -18.11
N GLY A 980 5.48 -42.95 -18.50
CA GLY A 980 6.28 -43.99 -17.86
C GLY A 980 7.79 -43.69 -17.92
N LEU A 981 8.30 -43.33 -19.09
CA LEU A 981 9.71 -42.96 -19.27
C LEU A 981 10.07 -41.71 -18.44
N TYR A 982 9.17 -40.75 -18.38
CA TYR A 982 9.37 -39.56 -17.57
C TYR A 982 9.43 -39.87 -16.07
N ILE A 983 8.55 -40.73 -15.57
CA ILE A 983 8.52 -41.12 -14.16
C ILE A 983 9.75 -42.00 -13.82
N LEU A 984 10.09 -42.95 -14.69
CA LEU A 984 11.19 -43.91 -14.47
C LEU A 984 12.59 -43.38 -14.81
N ARG A 985 12.70 -42.13 -15.26
CA ARG A 985 13.99 -41.53 -15.60
C ARG A 985 15.00 -41.64 -14.45
N HIS A 986 16.25 -41.80 -14.81
CA HIS A 986 17.36 -41.97 -13.88
C HIS A 986 17.45 -40.78 -12.90
N PRO A 987 17.81 -40.96 -11.61
CA PRO A 987 17.93 -39.91 -10.60
C PRO A 987 18.81 -38.72 -10.99
N ARG A 988 19.85 -38.94 -11.83
CA ARG A 988 20.69 -37.85 -12.35
C ARG A 988 19.91 -36.80 -13.19
N PHE A 989 18.83 -37.22 -13.84
CA PHE A 989 17.97 -36.36 -14.64
C PHE A 989 16.78 -35.80 -13.85
N ARG A 990 16.68 -36.14 -12.56
CA ARG A 990 15.63 -35.60 -11.68
C ARG A 990 16.10 -34.29 -11.08
N SER A 991 15.38 -33.22 -11.35
CA SER A 991 15.60 -31.93 -10.69
C SER A 991 15.17 -31.99 -9.21
N LYS A 992 15.95 -31.41 -8.31
CA LYS A 992 15.53 -31.19 -6.91
C LYS A 992 14.47 -30.10 -6.76
N LEU A 993 14.19 -29.37 -7.85
CA LEU A 993 13.18 -28.33 -7.86
C LEU A 993 11.78 -28.93 -8.03
N PRO A 994 10.74 -28.27 -7.49
CA PRO A 994 9.37 -28.69 -7.73
C PRO A 994 9.03 -28.65 -9.22
N SER A 995 8.20 -29.59 -9.67
CA SER A 995 7.73 -29.63 -11.05
C SER A 995 6.82 -28.44 -11.39
N VAL A 996 6.67 -28.13 -12.67
CA VAL A 996 5.82 -27.02 -13.15
C VAL A 996 4.39 -27.11 -12.61
N PRO A 997 3.71 -28.29 -12.64
CA PRO A 997 2.37 -28.40 -12.06
C PRO A 997 2.33 -28.09 -10.56
N VAL A 998 3.34 -28.51 -9.81
CA VAL A 998 3.44 -28.24 -8.36
C VAL A 998 3.67 -26.74 -8.12
N ASN A 999 4.51 -26.08 -8.93
CA ASN A 999 4.73 -24.63 -8.83
C ASN A 999 3.45 -23.85 -9.13
N PHE A 1000 2.74 -24.24 -10.18
CA PHE A 1000 1.44 -23.67 -10.52
C PHE A 1000 0.45 -23.83 -9.37
N PHE A 1001 0.30 -25.04 -8.85
CA PHE A 1001 -0.63 -25.36 -7.77
C PHE A 1001 -0.34 -24.57 -6.48
N LYS A 1002 0.95 -24.44 -6.10
CA LYS A 1002 1.35 -23.68 -4.92
C LYS A 1002 1.04 -22.18 -5.01
N ARG A 1003 0.86 -21.63 -6.22
CA ARG A 1003 0.54 -20.21 -6.44
C ARG A 1003 -0.94 -19.91 -6.38
N LEU A 1004 -1.81 -20.92 -6.41
CA LEU A 1004 -3.26 -20.72 -6.38
C LEU A 1004 -3.72 -20.13 -5.04
N PRO A 1005 -4.70 -19.22 -5.06
CA PRO A 1005 -5.24 -18.63 -3.85
C PRO A 1005 -6.04 -19.65 -3.03
N ALA A 1006 -5.96 -19.54 -1.72
CA ALA A 1006 -6.73 -20.31 -0.78
C ALA A 1006 -7.63 -19.41 0.09
N ARG A 1007 -8.57 -19.97 0.82
CA ARG A 1007 -9.39 -19.20 1.77
C ARG A 1007 -8.62 -18.78 3.02
N SER A 1008 -7.50 -19.45 3.30
CA SER A 1008 -6.57 -19.04 4.34
C SER A 1008 -6.07 -17.59 4.19
N ASP A 1009 -6.04 -17.06 2.97
CA ASP A 1009 -5.69 -15.66 2.70
C ASP A 1009 -6.68 -14.67 3.35
N SER A 1010 -7.91 -15.12 3.65
CA SER A 1010 -8.99 -14.33 4.25
C SER A 1010 -9.14 -14.55 5.77
N LEU A 1011 -8.26 -15.30 6.42
CA LEU A 1011 -8.32 -15.50 7.88
C LEU A 1011 -7.83 -14.25 8.63
N LEU A 1012 -8.53 -13.96 9.75
CA LEU A 1012 -8.15 -12.95 10.73
C LEU A 1012 -7.02 -13.44 11.63
#